data_856787df15a8d89a36739c57f21b2974
#
_entry.id   856787df15a8d89a36739c57f21b2974
#
_cell.length_a   1.000
_cell.length_b   1.000
_cell.length_c   1.000
_cell.angle_alpha   90.00
_cell.angle_beta   90.00
_cell.angle_gamma   90.00
#
_symmetry.space_group_name_H-M   'P 1'
#
loop_
_entity.id
_entity.type
_entity.pdbx_description
1 polymer ?
#
loop_
_entity_poly.entity_id
_entity_poly.type
_entity_poly.pdbx_seq_one_letter_code
_entity_poly.pdbx_strand_id
1 'polypeptide(L)'
;MMGCSFGAAHDAFAEEAAKTPAEAEDSQRTAQENADSEYHLPDLTVLGDRKTFRGGMIERKSATGILGGKDSLELPFSVTTVSQKAIETFSTPQSGVMDTLSLVPSVRASSSKSVHSVTIRGFQQNGYSMYINGIPGAMSSGNLPYYWIENATVVAGPNLGVNGTNISDTIGGSINFQSKRAQAKDNTDVRLSYNGGRSFEQGVDVSRRFGADKAFGLRVAANHIGGETVQEDKELKQDNIFVNFDHQGKRSTTNLMLGYSRIKYEGGGDGFSVGNLTVLPKAPDASKSYTPSWLYHTYKDTWIILNHEQKLNDHVTAYINFGHHKFDYDKYYEGTPKLTSNDGDFTINAEYWPLGHTRIYFGTGLRGDFQTGDVKHEYIIGFDKNWVNRFSGGGNLWSGTGNLYRNNSWASVPLPDYQPPLQFKQQMTGYHLVDTMKFMDDRLQLTLGLHGHKSSYTRVGQKRQDSDATCPTFALSYKFTPEVMGYVSHSESFNAGTLVSGASYKNKGEVLPPAKTKQDELGVKIKKGDFVNTLSLFKIRKANTIDVMRPDGKYRLNDGEQENTGFEWAFTGKIGKRLDLVGGMMYLDAKQSKTKDGANDGKAVGGTSKFSGTIGAVYHVDPAWSLIGRVSYLGRADIKNETLSVPASWKVDLGASYETKMGTTPVTLTLMCYNVTGKDYWIPVAGADSLQLSAPRSVSFAANFEL
;
A
#
# COMPACT_ATOMS: atom_id res chain seq x y z
N MET A 1 -50.15 -16.18 -50.77
CA MET A 1 -51.09 -15.17 -51.37
C MET A 1 -50.66 -13.83 -50.83
N MET A 2 -50.07 -13.05 -51.70
CA MET A 2 -50.42 -11.72 -52.13
C MET A 2 -50.38 -10.67 -50.96
N GLY A 3 -49.78 -9.54 -51.08
CA GLY A 3 -49.20 -8.83 -52.23
C GLY A 3 -48.46 -7.57 -51.77
N CYS A 4 -47.58 -7.17 -52.62
CA CYS A 4 -46.78 -5.96 -52.62
C CYS A 4 -47.59 -4.66 -52.63
N SER A 5 -47.03 -3.55 -52.10
CA SER A 5 -46.99 -2.31 -52.86
C SER A 5 -45.87 -1.39 -52.45
N PHE A 6 -45.15 -0.91 -53.44
CA PHE A 6 -44.14 0.12 -53.47
C PHE A 6 -44.76 1.49 -53.31
N GLY A 7 -44.05 2.44 -52.72
CA GLY A 7 -44.35 3.86 -52.76
C GLY A 7 -43.07 4.69 -52.65
N ALA A 8 -42.84 5.49 -53.66
CA ALA A 8 -41.63 6.10 -54.18
C ALA A 8 -40.97 7.19 -53.30
N ALA A 9 -39.71 7.39 -53.61
CA ALA A 9 -38.77 8.42 -53.17
C ALA A 9 -39.20 9.86 -53.52
N HIS A 10 -38.80 10.80 -52.69
CA HIS A 10 -38.50 12.17 -53.14
C HIS A 10 -37.22 12.67 -52.46
N ASP A 11 -36.28 13.03 -53.29
CA ASP A 11 -35.03 13.69 -52.98
C ASP A 11 -35.26 15.05 -52.31
N ALA A 12 -34.49 15.34 -51.28
CA ALA A 12 -34.20 16.69 -50.87
C ALA A 12 -32.69 16.78 -50.58
N PHE A 13 -31.97 17.36 -51.53
CA PHE A 13 -30.61 17.85 -51.35
C PHE A 13 -30.63 18.92 -50.28
N ALA A 14 -29.91 18.69 -49.15
CA ALA A 14 -29.54 19.72 -48.21
C ALA A 14 -28.02 19.97 -48.37
N GLU A 15 -27.69 21.20 -48.70
CA GLU A 15 -26.37 21.78 -48.84
C GLU A 15 -25.56 21.57 -47.57
N GLU A 16 -24.48 20.82 -47.63
CA GLU A 16 -23.48 20.64 -46.56
C GLU A 16 -22.53 21.83 -46.60
N ALA A 17 -22.83 22.86 -45.78
CA ALA A 17 -21.91 23.97 -45.58
C ALA A 17 -20.69 23.46 -44.81
N ALA A 18 -19.51 23.50 -45.43
CA ALA A 18 -18.24 23.16 -44.83
C ALA A 18 -17.96 24.06 -43.61
N LYS A 19 -17.96 23.48 -42.42
CA LYS A 19 -17.53 24.14 -41.20
C LYS A 19 -16.04 24.44 -41.25
N THR A 20 -15.63 25.59 -40.76
CA THR A 20 -14.23 26.00 -40.69
C THR A 20 -13.47 25.14 -39.63
N PRO A 21 -12.15 24.96 -39.74
CA PRO A 21 -11.35 24.16 -38.79
C PRO A 21 -11.49 24.59 -37.33
N ALA A 22 -11.78 25.87 -37.08
CA ALA A 22 -12.00 26.39 -35.71
C ALA A 22 -13.34 25.93 -35.10
N GLU A 23 -14.40 25.76 -35.90
CA GLU A 23 -15.69 25.25 -35.42
C GLU A 23 -15.69 23.74 -35.17
N ALA A 24 -14.83 23.00 -35.87
CA ALA A 24 -14.62 21.57 -35.63
C ALA A 24 -13.82 21.30 -34.34
N GLU A 25 -12.83 22.13 -34.01
CA GLU A 25 -12.11 22.06 -32.75
C GLU A 25 -12.98 22.45 -31.54
N ASP A 26 -13.86 23.45 -31.71
CA ASP A 26 -14.76 23.89 -30.63
C ASP A 26 -15.89 22.88 -30.38
N SER A 27 -16.39 22.22 -31.41
CA SER A 27 -17.38 21.15 -31.27
C SER A 27 -16.77 19.86 -30.68
N GLN A 28 -15.51 19.56 -30.95
CA GLN A 28 -14.79 18.46 -30.27
C GLN A 28 -14.42 18.81 -28.82
N ARG A 29 -14.10 20.08 -28.55
CA ARG A 29 -13.85 20.57 -27.20
C ARG A 29 -15.10 20.53 -26.31
N THR A 30 -16.25 20.99 -26.87
CA THR A 30 -17.57 20.98 -26.21
C THR A 30 -18.10 19.54 -26.02
N ALA A 31 -17.83 18.63 -26.96
CA ALA A 31 -18.17 17.21 -26.81
C ALA A 31 -17.29 16.50 -25.76
N GLN A 32 -16.02 16.91 -25.63
CA GLN A 32 -15.08 16.39 -24.63
C GLN A 32 -15.35 17.01 -23.26
N GLU A 33 -15.72 18.29 -23.17
CA GLU A 33 -16.16 18.92 -21.92
C GLU A 33 -17.54 18.42 -21.47
N ASN A 34 -18.45 18.08 -22.37
CA ASN A 34 -19.74 17.47 -22.03
C ASN A 34 -19.63 15.98 -21.68
N ALA A 35 -18.65 15.24 -22.21
CA ALA A 35 -18.34 13.88 -21.77
C ALA A 35 -17.70 13.87 -20.37
N ASP A 36 -16.96 14.92 -20.00
CA ASP A 36 -16.35 15.10 -18.67
C ASP A 36 -17.37 15.61 -17.61
N SER A 37 -18.59 16.03 -17.99
CA SER A 37 -19.54 16.66 -17.08
C SER A 37 -20.63 15.77 -16.50
N GLU A 38 -20.71 14.52 -16.91
CA GLU A 38 -21.87 13.67 -16.58
C GLU A 38 -21.60 12.53 -15.61
N TYR A 39 -21.01 12.68 -14.51
CA TYR A 39 -21.16 11.77 -13.34
C TYR A 39 -20.42 12.33 -12.14
N HIS A 40 -20.86 13.44 -11.59
CA HIS A 40 -20.49 13.85 -10.25
C HIS A 40 -21.24 12.99 -9.24
N LEU A 41 -20.64 11.89 -8.82
CA LEU A 41 -21.03 11.21 -7.61
C LEU A 41 -20.41 11.91 -6.41
N PRO A 42 -21.17 12.09 -5.33
CA PRO A 42 -20.62 12.64 -4.11
C PRO A 42 -19.60 11.67 -3.52
N ASP A 43 -18.39 12.13 -3.45
CA ASP A 43 -17.25 11.78 -2.59
C ASP A 43 -16.84 10.33 -2.27
N LEU A 44 -17.62 9.32 -2.56
CA LEU A 44 -17.12 7.99 -2.83
C LEU A 44 -16.90 7.91 -4.33
N THR A 45 -15.68 8.15 -4.74
CA THR A 45 -15.30 8.21 -6.14
C THR A 45 -15.64 6.91 -6.83
N VAL A 46 -16.80 6.86 -7.44
CA VAL A 46 -17.05 5.90 -8.51
C VAL A 46 -16.33 6.42 -9.73
N LEU A 47 -15.42 5.65 -10.15
CA LEU A 47 -14.39 5.89 -11.13
C LEU A 47 -14.95 5.85 -12.55
N GLY A 48 -15.80 6.82 -12.90
CA GLY A 48 -16.14 7.15 -14.28
C GLY A 48 -15.09 8.10 -14.87
N ASP A 49 -14.74 9.14 -14.15
CA ASP A 49 -13.74 10.13 -14.53
C ASP A 49 -12.58 10.13 -13.56
N ARG A 50 -11.56 9.38 -13.89
CA ARG A 50 -10.28 9.44 -13.19
C ARG A 50 -9.60 10.73 -13.50
N LYS A 51 -9.74 11.73 -12.63
CA LYS A 51 -8.93 12.95 -12.70
C LYS A 51 -7.54 12.64 -12.19
N THR A 52 -6.73 12.01 -13.04
CA THR A 52 -5.28 11.85 -12.79
C THR A 52 -4.56 13.15 -13.14
N PHE A 53 -3.39 13.34 -12.56
CA PHE A 53 -2.43 14.30 -13.09
C PHE A 53 -1.94 13.87 -14.46
N ARG A 54 -1.40 14.81 -15.25
CA ARG A 54 -0.85 14.51 -16.58
C ARG A 54 0.15 13.38 -16.51
N GLY A 55 0.11 12.47 -17.48
CA GLY A 55 0.83 11.20 -17.49
C GLY A 55 0.02 10.03 -16.95
N GLY A 56 -1.04 10.27 -16.18
CA GLY A 56 -1.98 9.24 -15.74
C GLY A 56 -1.48 8.34 -14.61
N MET A 57 -0.28 8.59 -14.03
CA MET A 57 0.35 7.72 -13.04
C MET A 57 -0.09 7.98 -11.61
N ILE A 58 -0.49 9.21 -11.30
CA ILE A 58 -0.95 9.63 -9.96
C ILE A 58 -2.33 10.23 -10.09
N GLU A 59 -3.25 9.81 -9.22
CA GLU A 59 -4.60 10.37 -9.16
C GLU A 59 -4.59 11.72 -8.43
N ARG A 60 -5.43 12.64 -8.89
CA ARG A 60 -5.61 13.95 -8.28
C ARG A 60 -6.39 13.84 -6.97
N LYS A 61 -7.45 13.03 -6.95
CA LYS A 61 -8.24 12.78 -5.75
C LYS A 61 -7.65 11.65 -4.93
N SER A 62 -7.53 11.85 -3.64
CA SER A 62 -7.03 10.87 -2.68
C SER A 62 -8.15 10.39 -1.77
N ALA A 63 -8.35 9.08 -1.68
CA ALA A 63 -9.26 8.48 -0.72
C ALA A 63 -8.60 8.47 0.67
N THR A 64 -8.84 9.50 1.44
CA THR A 64 -8.22 9.73 2.74
C THR A 64 -9.13 9.27 3.90
N GLY A 65 -9.62 8.04 3.84
CA GLY A 65 -10.40 7.42 4.90
C GLY A 65 -11.62 8.25 5.33
N ILE A 66 -11.66 8.68 6.59
CA ILE A 66 -12.79 9.46 7.13
C ILE A 66 -12.92 10.86 6.51
N LEU A 67 -11.84 11.45 5.98
CA LEU A 67 -11.88 12.74 5.30
C LEU A 67 -12.58 12.69 3.93
N GLY A 68 -12.83 11.48 3.40
CA GLY A 68 -13.41 11.30 2.07
C GLY A 68 -12.43 11.58 0.93
N GLY A 69 -12.97 11.74 -0.27
CA GLY A 69 -12.17 12.01 -1.47
C GLY A 69 -11.82 13.50 -1.60
N LYS A 70 -10.58 13.86 -1.30
CA LYS A 70 -10.07 15.25 -1.41
C LYS A 70 -9.02 15.38 -2.50
N ASP A 71 -8.91 16.56 -3.10
CA ASP A 71 -7.80 16.88 -3.99
C ASP A 71 -6.49 16.83 -3.21
N SER A 72 -5.53 16.03 -3.69
CA SER A 72 -4.24 15.86 -3.02
C SER A 72 -3.45 17.17 -2.93
N LEU A 73 -3.69 18.12 -3.83
CA LEU A 73 -3.08 19.45 -3.80
C LEU A 73 -3.65 20.36 -2.70
N GLU A 74 -4.83 20.03 -2.15
CA GLU A 74 -5.48 20.82 -1.10
C GLU A 74 -5.26 20.25 0.31
N LEU A 75 -4.72 19.02 0.40
CA LEU A 75 -4.47 18.39 1.69
C LEU A 75 -3.17 18.91 2.32
N PRO A 76 -3.20 19.36 3.60
CA PRO A 76 -2.04 19.91 4.29
C PRO A 76 -1.13 18.84 4.90
N PHE A 77 -0.84 17.78 4.15
CA PHE A 77 0.10 16.70 4.48
C PHE A 77 0.53 15.96 3.21
N SER A 78 1.57 15.15 3.33
CA SER A 78 2.09 14.35 2.22
C SER A 78 1.17 13.17 1.92
N VAL A 79 0.52 13.20 0.75
CA VAL A 79 -0.37 12.15 0.25
C VAL A 79 -0.15 11.93 -1.24
N THR A 80 -0.14 10.66 -1.65
CA THR A 80 0.01 10.26 -3.05
C THR A 80 -0.90 9.09 -3.34
N THR A 81 -1.74 9.21 -4.37
CA THR A 81 -2.58 8.10 -4.85
C THR A 81 -2.05 7.58 -6.17
N VAL A 82 -1.45 6.40 -6.11
CA VAL A 82 -0.94 5.68 -7.28
C VAL A 82 -2.11 5.11 -8.06
N SER A 83 -2.21 5.44 -9.35
CA SER A 83 -3.33 5.06 -10.21
C SER A 83 -3.28 3.60 -10.67
N GLN A 84 -4.38 3.09 -11.21
CA GLN A 84 -4.42 1.77 -11.87
C GLN A 84 -3.37 1.67 -12.98
N LYS A 85 -3.23 2.70 -13.84
CA LYS A 85 -2.23 2.74 -14.91
C LYS A 85 -0.81 2.50 -14.35
N ALA A 86 -0.44 3.19 -13.28
CA ALA A 86 0.88 2.99 -12.66
C ALA A 86 1.02 1.58 -12.04
N ILE A 87 -0.04 1.07 -11.40
CA ILE A 87 -0.07 -0.28 -10.83
C ILE A 87 0.14 -1.33 -11.94
N GLU A 88 -0.59 -1.25 -13.04
CA GLU A 88 -0.47 -2.18 -14.17
C GLU A 88 0.88 -2.07 -14.89
N THR A 89 1.46 -0.86 -14.96
CA THR A 89 2.74 -0.60 -15.63
C THR A 89 3.95 -1.07 -14.81
N PHE A 90 3.94 -0.84 -13.48
CA PHE A 90 5.14 -0.98 -12.64
C PHE A 90 5.07 -2.11 -11.60
N SER A 91 3.93 -2.82 -11.46
CA SER A 91 3.89 -4.03 -10.63
C SER A 91 4.76 -5.13 -11.22
N THR A 92 5.35 -5.93 -10.33
CA THR A 92 6.23 -7.03 -10.74
C THR A 92 5.64 -8.38 -10.36
N PRO A 93 5.96 -9.45 -11.08
CA PRO A 93 5.55 -10.80 -10.68
C PRO A 93 6.12 -11.22 -9.31
N GLN A 94 7.22 -10.61 -8.88
CA GLN A 94 7.92 -10.95 -7.64
C GLN A 94 7.29 -10.31 -6.40
N SER A 95 7.01 -9.00 -6.45
CA SER A 95 6.55 -8.22 -5.29
C SER A 95 5.16 -7.60 -5.48
N GLY A 96 4.51 -7.89 -6.60
CA GLY A 96 3.17 -7.39 -6.91
C GLY A 96 3.09 -5.86 -6.88
N VAL A 97 2.03 -5.33 -6.31
CA VAL A 97 1.78 -3.89 -6.18
C VAL A 97 2.79 -3.16 -5.28
N MET A 98 3.48 -3.87 -4.39
CA MET A 98 4.44 -3.24 -3.46
C MET A 98 5.58 -2.55 -4.19
N ASP A 99 6.05 -3.11 -5.31
CA ASP A 99 7.08 -2.48 -6.14
C ASP A 99 6.60 -1.16 -6.77
N THR A 100 5.33 -1.06 -7.14
CA THR A 100 4.73 0.18 -7.66
C THR A 100 4.69 1.26 -6.58
N LEU A 101 4.42 0.90 -5.33
CA LEU A 101 4.40 1.85 -4.22
C LEU A 101 5.77 2.50 -3.97
N SER A 102 6.87 1.89 -4.42
CA SER A 102 8.21 2.49 -4.36
C SER A 102 8.37 3.74 -5.23
N LEU A 103 7.43 4.04 -6.14
CA LEU A 103 7.35 5.32 -6.85
C LEU A 103 7.01 6.49 -5.92
N VAL A 104 6.43 6.20 -4.74
CA VAL A 104 6.20 7.19 -3.69
C VAL A 104 7.48 7.30 -2.86
N PRO A 105 8.11 8.49 -2.75
CA PRO A 105 9.44 8.63 -2.15
C PRO A 105 9.54 8.18 -0.69
N SER A 106 8.46 8.30 0.08
CA SER A 106 8.39 7.83 1.47
C SER A 106 8.42 6.31 1.60
N VAL A 107 8.12 5.56 0.51
CA VAL A 107 7.90 4.11 0.55
C VAL A 107 9.12 3.34 0.04
N ARG A 108 9.45 2.26 0.74
CA ARG A 108 10.40 1.21 0.31
C ARG A 108 9.71 -0.12 0.34
N ALA A 109 9.63 -0.78 -0.80
CA ALA A 109 9.14 -2.16 -0.85
C ALA A 109 10.20 -3.12 -0.32
N SER A 110 9.75 -4.15 0.37
CA SER A 110 10.53 -5.36 0.64
C SER A 110 10.64 -6.18 -0.65
N SER A 111 11.75 -6.87 -0.84
CA SER A 111 11.91 -7.82 -1.95
C SER A 111 11.26 -9.19 -1.64
N SER A 112 10.69 -9.36 -0.48
CA SER A 112 10.03 -10.63 -0.10
C SER A 112 8.84 -10.93 -0.98
N LYS A 113 8.79 -12.13 -1.52
CA LYS A 113 7.69 -12.65 -2.32
C LYS A 113 6.58 -13.25 -1.46
N SER A 114 6.94 -13.69 -0.28
CA SER A 114 6.02 -14.38 0.62
C SER A 114 5.18 -13.45 1.48
N VAL A 115 5.65 -12.22 1.74
CA VAL A 115 4.98 -11.30 2.68
C VAL A 115 4.92 -9.88 2.13
N HIS A 116 3.75 -9.26 2.16
CA HIS A 116 3.59 -7.84 1.95
C HIS A 116 4.26 -7.05 3.08
N SER A 117 5.35 -6.39 2.77
CA SER A 117 6.05 -5.51 3.69
C SER A 117 6.63 -4.31 2.95
N VAL A 118 6.44 -3.14 3.52
CA VAL A 118 7.04 -1.90 3.07
C VAL A 118 7.54 -1.11 4.27
N THR A 119 8.42 -0.16 4.05
CA THR A 119 8.70 0.87 5.05
C THR A 119 8.19 2.21 4.55
N ILE A 120 7.60 3.00 5.44
CA ILE A 120 7.22 4.38 5.18
C ILE A 120 8.01 5.26 6.14
N ARG A 121 8.79 6.22 5.62
CA ARG A 121 9.67 7.10 6.42
C ARG A 121 10.55 6.35 7.42
N GLY A 122 11.02 5.13 7.03
CA GLY A 122 11.88 4.27 7.85
C GLY A 122 11.15 3.37 8.86
N PHE A 123 9.82 3.43 8.94
CA PHE A 123 9.03 2.54 9.80
C PHE A 123 8.38 1.42 9.00
N GLN A 124 8.57 0.18 9.46
CA GLN A 124 8.04 -0.99 8.79
C GLN A 124 6.51 -1.06 8.88
N GLN A 125 5.89 -1.41 7.76
CA GLN A 125 4.46 -1.68 7.61
C GLN A 125 4.27 -3.08 7.01
N ASN A 126 3.26 -3.78 7.47
CA ASN A 126 2.86 -5.08 6.92
C ASN A 126 1.36 -5.07 6.56
N GLY A 127 0.83 -6.16 6.00
CA GLY A 127 -0.57 -6.25 5.62
C GLY A 127 -1.55 -5.87 6.74
N TYR A 128 -1.22 -6.17 7.99
CA TYR A 128 -2.08 -5.81 9.13
C TYR A 128 -2.19 -4.31 9.41
N SER A 129 -1.27 -3.51 8.86
CA SER A 129 -1.28 -2.05 8.97
C SER A 129 -1.96 -1.38 7.79
N MET A 130 -2.25 -2.10 6.71
CA MET A 130 -2.79 -1.57 5.45
C MET A 130 -4.31 -1.69 5.40
N TYR A 131 -4.93 -0.89 4.56
CA TYR A 131 -6.39 -0.75 4.45
C TYR A 131 -6.88 -1.25 3.09
N ILE A 132 -8.10 -1.77 3.05
CA ILE A 132 -8.86 -2.01 1.81
C ILE A 132 -10.18 -1.24 1.93
N ASN A 133 -10.48 -0.35 0.98
CA ASN A 133 -11.69 0.49 0.96
C ASN A 133 -11.94 1.20 2.32
N GLY A 134 -10.87 1.69 2.96
CA GLY A 134 -10.93 2.34 4.26
C GLY A 134 -11.09 1.41 5.47
N ILE A 135 -11.13 0.09 5.29
CA ILE A 135 -11.20 -0.87 6.39
C ILE A 135 -9.77 -1.20 6.87
N PRO A 136 -9.44 -0.89 8.13
CA PRO A 136 -8.09 -1.04 8.67
C PRO A 136 -7.69 -2.51 8.84
N GLY A 137 -6.43 -2.81 8.47
CA GLY A 137 -5.82 -4.14 8.62
C GLY A 137 -6.47 -5.22 7.77
N ALA A 138 -7.11 -4.82 6.68
CA ALA A 138 -7.80 -5.74 5.78
C ALA A 138 -6.89 -6.32 4.70
N MET A 139 -5.67 -5.79 4.49
CA MET A 139 -4.77 -6.35 3.50
C MET A 139 -4.19 -7.69 3.95
N SER A 140 -4.08 -8.65 3.03
CA SER A 140 -3.41 -9.92 3.29
C SER A 140 -1.94 -9.73 3.68
N SER A 141 -1.38 -10.64 4.45
CA SER A 141 0.08 -10.72 4.62
C SER A 141 0.77 -11.36 3.43
N GLY A 142 0.10 -12.24 2.70
CA GLY A 142 0.62 -12.82 1.46
C GLY A 142 0.61 -11.85 0.29
N ASN A 143 1.48 -12.07 -0.69
CA ASN A 143 1.59 -11.20 -1.85
C ASN A 143 0.36 -11.33 -2.78
N LEU A 144 -0.62 -10.45 -2.63
CA LEU A 144 -1.81 -10.42 -3.46
C LEU A 144 -1.51 -9.85 -4.86
N PRO A 145 -2.15 -10.38 -5.90
CA PRO A 145 -2.08 -9.81 -7.23
C PRO A 145 -2.79 -8.46 -7.26
N TYR A 146 -2.43 -7.61 -8.22
CA TYR A 146 -2.98 -6.26 -8.35
C TYR A 146 -4.30 -6.18 -9.14
N TYR A 147 -4.80 -7.26 -9.66
CA TYR A 147 -5.96 -7.32 -10.57
C TYR A 147 -7.22 -6.63 -10.07
N TRP A 148 -7.49 -6.74 -8.78
CA TRP A 148 -8.67 -6.18 -8.14
C TRP A 148 -8.48 -4.74 -7.67
N ILE A 149 -7.23 -4.22 -7.75
CA ILE A 149 -6.87 -2.91 -7.21
C ILE A 149 -7.10 -1.83 -8.26
N GLU A 150 -7.85 -0.82 -7.89
CA GLU A 150 -8.09 0.37 -8.67
C GLU A 150 -7.00 1.41 -8.47
N ASN A 151 -6.69 1.72 -7.22
CA ASN A 151 -5.62 2.61 -6.83
C ASN A 151 -5.10 2.29 -5.43
N ALA A 152 -3.98 2.93 -5.08
CA ALA A 152 -3.39 2.82 -3.75
C ALA A 152 -3.02 4.22 -3.25
N THR A 153 -3.64 4.66 -2.16
CA THR A 153 -3.36 5.94 -1.51
C THR A 153 -2.36 5.73 -0.38
N VAL A 154 -1.23 6.40 -0.47
CA VAL A 154 -0.21 6.46 0.59
C VAL A 154 -0.35 7.80 1.30
N VAL A 155 -0.58 7.77 2.61
CA VAL A 155 -0.51 8.94 3.50
C VAL A 155 0.73 8.77 4.35
N ALA A 156 1.69 9.68 4.25
CA ALA A 156 2.94 9.62 4.99
C ALA A 156 2.80 10.25 6.38
N GLY A 157 3.42 9.62 7.38
CA GLY A 157 3.37 10.03 8.78
C GLY A 157 2.19 9.45 9.58
N PRO A 158 2.20 9.60 10.91
CA PRO A 158 1.14 9.13 11.78
C PRO A 158 -0.20 9.80 11.42
N ASN A 159 -1.23 9.00 11.18
CA ASN A 159 -2.47 9.50 10.58
C ASN A 159 -3.75 8.80 11.07
N LEU A 160 -3.79 8.37 12.33
CA LEU A 160 -4.99 7.77 12.91
C LEU A 160 -6.24 8.63 12.73
N GLY A 161 -6.06 9.95 12.74
CA GLY A 161 -7.13 10.91 12.51
C GLY A 161 -7.63 10.99 11.08
N VAL A 162 -6.88 10.48 10.12
CA VAL A 162 -7.25 10.52 8.69
C VAL A 162 -7.93 9.23 8.26
N ASN A 163 -7.40 8.07 8.70
CA ASN A 163 -7.81 6.76 8.21
C ASN A 163 -8.62 5.92 9.22
N GLY A 164 -9.02 6.50 10.36
CA GLY A 164 -9.70 5.77 11.43
C GLY A 164 -8.75 4.90 12.26
N THR A 165 -9.32 4.17 13.21
CA THR A 165 -8.59 3.45 14.25
C THR A 165 -8.04 2.12 13.73
N ASN A 166 -6.72 1.96 13.70
CA ASN A 166 -6.06 0.69 13.39
C ASN A 166 -5.44 0.06 14.65
N ILE A 167 -5.62 -1.25 14.82
CA ILE A 167 -4.99 -2.00 15.92
C ILE A 167 -3.49 -2.18 15.70
N SER A 168 -3.05 -2.18 14.44
CA SER A 168 -1.64 -2.31 14.06
C SER A 168 -1.02 -0.92 13.87
N ASP A 169 0.30 -0.84 14.07
CA ASP A 169 1.08 0.38 13.94
C ASP A 169 0.95 1.04 12.57
N THR A 170 0.63 2.34 12.58
CA THR A 170 0.65 3.21 11.39
C THR A 170 1.59 4.40 11.59
N ILE A 171 2.72 4.17 12.26
CA ILE A 171 3.65 5.19 12.72
C ILE A 171 4.25 5.99 11.56
N GLY A 172 4.75 5.29 10.56
CA GLY A 172 5.36 5.91 9.38
C GLY A 172 4.35 6.43 8.36
N GLY A 173 3.12 5.95 8.44
CA GLY A 173 2.06 6.27 7.47
C GLY A 173 1.06 5.15 7.31
N SER A 174 0.21 5.26 6.31
CA SER A 174 -0.76 4.22 5.95
C SER A 174 -0.87 4.06 4.43
N ILE A 175 -1.31 2.89 4.01
CA ILE A 175 -1.62 2.57 2.61
C ILE A 175 -3.05 2.05 2.56
N ASN A 176 -3.88 2.69 1.73
CA ASN A 176 -5.26 2.29 1.50
C ASN A 176 -5.45 1.89 0.03
N PHE A 177 -5.80 0.61 -0.19
CA PHE A 177 -6.12 0.08 -1.50
C PHE A 177 -7.61 0.23 -1.77
N GLN A 178 -7.96 0.75 -2.94
CA GLN A 178 -9.33 0.80 -3.42
C GLN A 178 -9.56 -0.38 -4.37
N SER A 179 -10.66 -1.09 -4.15
CA SER A 179 -11.06 -2.16 -5.07
C SER A 179 -11.72 -1.60 -6.33
N LYS A 180 -11.47 -2.25 -7.46
CA LYS A 180 -12.12 -1.92 -8.75
C LYS A 180 -13.64 -2.03 -8.64
N ARG A 181 -14.37 -1.04 -9.17
CA ARG A 181 -15.82 -1.03 -9.30
C ARG A 181 -16.24 -1.14 -10.76
N ALA A 182 -17.52 -1.37 -10.99
CA ALA A 182 -18.04 -1.42 -12.35
C ALA A 182 -17.82 -0.10 -13.07
N GLN A 183 -17.30 -0.18 -14.29
CA GLN A 183 -17.07 0.96 -15.18
C GLN A 183 -18.39 1.45 -15.80
N ALA A 184 -18.43 2.68 -16.30
CA ALA A 184 -19.60 3.24 -17.01
C ALA A 184 -19.93 2.45 -18.28
N LYS A 185 -18.90 2.00 -19.00
CA LYS A 185 -18.99 1.12 -20.17
C LYS A 185 -18.76 -0.33 -19.75
N ASP A 186 -19.57 -1.23 -20.29
CA ASP A 186 -19.37 -2.67 -20.14
C ASP A 186 -18.00 -3.05 -20.68
N ASN A 187 -17.27 -3.85 -19.93
CA ASN A 187 -15.93 -4.30 -20.29
C ASN A 187 -15.66 -5.74 -19.83
N THR A 188 -14.86 -6.46 -20.60
CA THR A 188 -14.33 -7.76 -20.24
C THR A 188 -12.86 -7.80 -20.63
N ASP A 189 -11.98 -7.87 -19.65
CA ASP A 189 -10.54 -8.00 -19.88
C ASP A 189 -10.10 -9.44 -19.60
N VAL A 190 -9.35 -10.02 -20.51
CA VAL A 190 -8.68 -11.31 -20.34
C VAL A 190 -7.18 -11.07 -20.40
N ARG A 191 -6.48 -11.57 -19.38
CA ARG A 191 -5.03 -11.47 -19.31
C ARG A 191 -4.41 -12.85 -19.31
N LEU A 192 -3.35 -12.98 -20.12
CA LEU A 192 -2.44 -14.13 -20.11
C LEU A 192 -1.03 -13.58 -19.91
N SER A 193 -0.28 -14.14 -18.96
CA SER A 193 1.11 -13.74 -18.80
C SER A 193 2.06 -14.88 -18.43
N TYR A 194 3.29 -14.74 -18.89
CA TYR A 194 4.44 -15.48 -18.43
C TYR A 194 5.22 -14.58 -17.46
N ASN A 195 5.48 -15.08 -16.25
CA ASN A 195 6.04 -14.30 -15.15
C ASN A 195 7.52 -14.62 -14.84
N GLY A 196 8.20 -15.28 -15.76
CA GLY A 196 9.56 -15.79 -15.57
C GLY A 196 9.60 -17.20 -14.94
N GLY A 197 10.73 -17.88 -15.03
CA GLY A 197 10.85 -19.28 -14.62
C GLY A 197 9.95 -20.18 -15.44
N ARG A 198 9.02 -20.88 -14.81
CA ARG A 198 7.90 -21.62 -15.42
C ARG A 198 6.55 -21.15 -14.87
N SER A 199 6.46 -19.90 -14.45
CA SER A 199 5.26 -19.33 -13.85
C SER A 199 4.39 -18.65 -14.91
N PHE A 200 3.12 -19.00 -14.92
CA PHE A 200 2.10 -18.47 -15.81
C PHE A 200 0.95 -17.89 -15.01
N GLU A 201 0.32 -16.88 -15.57
CA GLU A 201 -0.87 -16.25 -15.02
C GLU A 201 -1.96 -16.18 -16.07
N GLN A 202 -3.20 -16.42 -15.63
CA GLN A 202 -4.41 -16.22 -16.40
C GLN A 202 -5.43 -15.48 -15.51
N GLY A 203 -6.05 -14.46 -16.06
CA GLY A 203 -6.99 -13.63 -15.33
C GLY A 203 -8.12 -13.13 -16.19
N VAL A 204 -9.23 -12.85 -15.55
CA VAL A 204 -10.41 -12.23 -16.17
C VAL A 204 -10.95 -11.13 -15.26
N ASP A 205 -11.37 -10.03 -15.86
CA ASP A 205 -11.98 -8.88 -15.19
C ASP A 205 -13.22 -8.46 -15.97
N VAL A 206 -14.39 -8.69 -15.39
CA VAL A 206 -15.70 -8.42 -16.02
C VAL A 206 -16.38 -7.28 -15.31
N SER A 207 -16.78 -6.26 -16.03
CA SER A 207 -17.48 -5.09 -15.55
C SER A 207 -18.79 -4.89 -16.29
N ARG A 208 -19.90 -4.80 -15.57
CA ARG A 208 -21.25 -4.62 -16.14
C ARG A 208 -22.04 -3.62 -15.29
N ARG A 209 -22.83 -2.76 -15.97
CA ARG A 209 -23.81 -1.91 -15.32
C ARG A 209 -25.22 -2.18 -15.82
N PHE A 210 -26.19 -2.16 -14.90
CA PHE A 210 -27.58 -2.51 -15.17
C PHE A 210 -28.55 -1.68 -14.31
N GLY A 211 -29.88 -1.89 -14.56
CA GLY A 211 -30.95 -1.14 -13.92
C GLY A 211 -31.19 0.22 -14.58
N ALA A 212 -32.18 0.96 -14.06
CA ALA A 212 -32.47 2.32 -14.52
C ALA A 212 -31.23 3.21 -14.28
N ASP A 213 -30.91 4.05 -15.25
CA ASP A 213 -29.75 4.96 -15.24
C ASP A 213 -28.41 4.24 -14.96
N LYS A 214 -28.31 2.93 -15.26
CA LYS A 214 -27.14 2.10 -14.93
C LYS A 214 -26.71 2.19 -13.46
N ALA A 215 -27.67 2.37 -12.56
CA ALA A 215 -27.43 2.62 -11.14
C ALA A 215 -26.73 1.47 -10.42
N PHE A 216 -26.87 0.25 -10.89
CA PHE A 216 -26.24 -0.93 -10.29
C PHE A 216 -25.02 -1.35 -11.10
N GLY A 217 -23.93 -1.69 -10.40
CA GLY A 217 -22.71 -2.19 -11.00
C GLY A 217 -22.30 -3.53 -10.41
N LEU A 218 -21.79 -4.41 -11.27
CA LEU A 218 -21.14 -5.66 -10.88
C LEU A 218 -19.76 -5.72 -11.54
N ARG A 219 -18.73 -5.94 -10.75
CA ARG A 219 -17.41 -6.26 -11.26
C ARG A 219 -16.86 -7.53 -10.62
N VAL A 220 -16.33 -8.41 -11.45
CA VAL A 220 -15.71 -9.66 -11.04
C VAL A 220 -14.30 -9.70 -11.59
N ALA A 221 -13.31 -9.77 -10.71
CA ALA A 221 -11.91 -9.94 -11.06
C ALA A 221 -11.42 -11.26 -10.48
N ALA A 222 -10.96 -12.19 -11.32
CA ALA A 222 -10.43 -13.48 -10.91
C ALA A 222 -9.13 -13.79 -11.64
N ASN A 223 -8.17 -14.40 -10.95
CA ASN A 223 -6.94 -14.87 -11.58
C ASN A 223 -6.39 -16.12 -10.92
N HIS A 224 -5.66 -16.89 -11.72
CA HIS A 224 -4.83 -17.99 -11.29
C HIS A 224 -3.37 -17.74 -11.70
N ILE A 225 -2.45 -17.98 -10.77
CA ILE A 225 -1.01 -17.98 -11.03
C ILE A 225 -0.49 -19.34 -10.60
N GLY A 226 0.34 -19.98 -11.44
CA GLY A 226 0.93 -21.27 -11.10
C GLY A 226 2.28 -21.51 -11.76
N GLY A 227 3.17 -22.18 -11.02
CA GLY A 227 4.44 -22.69 -11.51
C GLY A 227 5.67 -22.21 -10.75
N GLU A 228 6.83 -22.65 -11.23
CA GLU A 228 8.13 -22.33 -10.66
C GLU A 228 8.49 -20.87 -10.92
N THR A 229 8.95 -20.20 -9.87
CA THR A 229 9.43 -18.81 -9.97
C THR A 229 10.79 -18.74 -10.67
N VAL A 230 11.34 -17.54 -10.82
CA VAL A 230 12.72 -17.33 -11.33
C VAL A 230 13.81 -17.78 -10.35
N GLN A 231 13.44 -18.11 -9.11
CA GLN A 231 14.36 -18.72 -8.15
C GLN A 231 14.22 -20.22 -8.19
N GLU A 232 15.35 -20.92 -8.17
CA GLU A 232 15.41 -22.38 -8.13
C GLU A 232 14.67 -22.91 -6.88
N ASP A 233 14.01 -24.05 -7.02
CA ASP A 233 13.27 -24.74 -5.94
C ASP A 233 12.17 -23.90 -5.26
N LYS A 234 11.62 -22.90 -5.95
CA LYS A 234 10.52 -22.08 -5.46
C LYS A 234 9.33 -22.08 -6.39
N GLU A 235 8.19 -22.45 -5.87
CA GLU A 235 6.92 -22.49 -6.60
C GLU A 235 5.89 -21.57 -5.97
N LEU A 236 5.09 -20.90 -6.84
CA LEU A 236 3.97 -20.07 -6.44
C LEU A 236 2.69 -20.63 -7.05
N LYS A 237 1.66 -20.80 -6.21
CA LYS A 237 0.27 -21.07 -6.64
C LYS A 237 -0.66 -20.08 -5.99
N GLN A 238 -1.43 -19.36 -6.81
CA GLN A 238 -2.39 -18.37 -6.33
C GLN A 238 -3.73 -18.55 -7.05
N ASP A 239 -4.81 -18.55 -6.28
CA ASP A 239 -6.19 -18.50 -6.74
C ASP A 239 -6.89 -17.32 -6.07
N ASN A 240 -7.41 -16.38 -6.85
CA ASN A 240 -8.04 -15.19 -6.32
C ASN A 240 -9.34 -14.89 -7.05
N ILE A 241 -10.34 -14.44 -6.29
CA ILE A 241 -11.60 -13.92 -6.84
C ILE A 241 -12.07 -12.76 -5.98
N PHE A 242 -12.41 -11.65 -6.63
CA PHE A 242 -12.97 -10.45 -6.01
C PHE A 242 -14.24 -10.06 -6.76
N VAL A 243 -15.31 -9.82 -6.03
CA VAL A 243 -16.60 -9.42 -6.56
C VAL A 243 -16.97 -8.10 -5.91
N ASN A 244 -17.18 -7.08 -6.70
CA ASN A 244 -17.72 -5.80 -6.26
C ASN A 244 -19.13 -5.62 -6.82
N PHE A 245 -20.07 -5.39 -5.93
CA PHE A 245 -21.42 -4.94 -6.25
C PHE A 245 -21.58 -3.51 -5.76
N ASP A 246 -21.92 -2.58 -6.66
CA ASP A 246 -22.13 -1.19 -6.29
C ASP A 246 -23.52 -0.69 -6.71
N HIS A 247 -24.04 0.25 -5.93
CA HIS A 247 -25.22 1.04 -6.25
C HIS A 247 -24.89 2.51 -6.21
N GLN A 248 -25.28 3.23 -7.25
CA GLN A 248 -25.08 4.66 -7.45
C GLN A 248 -26.44 5.34 -7.62
N GLY A 249 -26.95 5.89 -6.54
CA GLY A 249 -28.18 6.68 -6.55
C GLY A 249 -27.90 8.17 -6.46
N LYS A 250 -28.92 9.01 -6.66
CA LYS A 250 -28.81 10.48 -6.60
C LYS A 250 -28.33 10.99 -5.22
N ARG A 251 -28.68 10.27 -4.14
CA ARG A 251 -28.38 10.65 -2.74
C ARG A 251 -27.66 9.55 -1.96
N SER A 252 -27.43 8.41 -2.55
CA SER A 252 -26.75 7.29 -1.86
C SER A 252 -25.79 6.57 -2.77
N THR A 253 -24.68 6.13 -2.17
CA THR A 253 -23.74 5.21 -2.80
C THR A 253 -23.50 4.04 -1.88
N THR A 254 -23.49 2.84 -2.45
CA THR A 254 -23.19 1.61 -1.70
C THR A 254 -22.15 0.83 -2.47
N ASN A 255 -21.19 0.24 -1.80
CA ASN A 255 -20.24 -0.70 -2.36
C ASN A 255 -20.11 -1.90 -1.46
N LEU A 256 -20.34 -3.08 -1.99
CA LEU A 256 -20.11 -4.36 -1.33
C LEU A 256 -19.01 -5.11 -2.07
N MET A 257 -17.89 -5.35 -1.41
CA MET A 257 -16.79 -6.16 -1.90
C MET A 257 -16.78 -7.50 -1.18
N LEU A 258 -16.76 -8.58 -1.93
CA LEU A 258 -16.52 -9.94 -1.48
C LEU A 258 -15.19 -10.39 -2.08
N GLY A 259 -14.34 -11.03 -1.30
CA GLY A 259 -13.04 -11.50 -1.77
C GLY A 259 -12.66 -12.85 -1.19
N TYR A 260 -11.98 -13.64 -1.99
CA TYR A 260 -11.29 -14.85 -1.58
C TYR A 260 -9.92 -14.90 -2.24
N SER A 261 -8.90 -15.26 -1.46
CA SER A 261 -7.56 -15.50 -1.95
C SER A 261 -6.98 -16.74 -1.28
N ARG A 262 -6.29 -17.57 -2.07
CA ARG A 262 -5.45 -18.65 -1.58
C ARG A 262 -4.10 -18.55 -2.25
N ILE A 263 -3.05 -18.49 -1.45
CA ILE A 263 -1.68 -18.38 -1.92
C ILE A 263 -0.87 -19.50 -1.28
N LYS A 264 -0.24 -20.33 -2.08
CA LYS A 264 0.76 -21.31 -1.63
C LYS A 264 2.11 -20.93 -2.21
N TYR A 265 3.09 -20.75 -1.35
CA TYR A 265 4.47 -20.44 -1.71
C TYR A 265 5.37 -21.54 -1.16
N GLU A 266 6.10 -22.24 -2.04
CA GLU A 266 7.01 -23.32 -1.70
C GLU A 266 8.48 -22.85 -1.77
N GLY A 267 9.35 -23.46 -0.96
CA GLY A 267 10.79 -23.18 -0.94
C GLY A 267 11.25 -22.16 0.11
N GLY A 268 10.41 -21.85 1.11
CA GLY A 268 10.78 -20.98 2.25
C GLY A 268 10.98 -19.50 1.89
N GLY A 269 11.38 -18.72 2.88
CA GLY A 269 11.54 -17.25 2.76
C GLY A 269 12.84 -16.80 2.08
N ASP A 270 12.94 -15.48 1.86
CA ASP A 270 14.10 -14.82 1.21
C ASP A 270 14.90 -13.95 2.17
N GLY A 271 14.62 -14.02 3.46
CA GLY A 271 15.27 -13.25 4.52
C GLY A 271 16.50 -13.93 5.08
N PHE A 272 17.45 -13.10 5.58
CA PHE A 272 18.64 -13.55 6.30
C PHE A 272 18.79 -12.76 7.60
N SER A 273 19.06 -13.43 8.69
CA SER A 273 19.50 -12.79 9.93
C SER A 273 21.01 -12.63 9.93
N VAL A 274 21.51 -11.58 10.57
CA VAL A 274 22.96 -11.33 10.68
C VAL A 274 23.43 -11.74 12.07
N GLY A 275 24.33 -12.72 12.13
CA GLY A 275 25.00 -13.15 13.35
C GLY A 275 26.16 -12.24 13.77
N ASN A 276 27.14 -12.80 14.45
CA ASN A 276 28.35 -12.07 14.88
C ASN A 276 29.37 -12.03 13.75
N LEU A 277 29.14 -11.12 12.78
CA LEU A 277 30.04 -10.88 11.65
C LEU A 277 30.86 -9.62 11.87
N THR A 278 32.08 -9.61 11.34
CA THR A 278 32.94 -8.41 11.25
C THR A 278 32.92 -7.79 9.86
N VAL A 279 32.61 -8.59 8.85
CA VAL A 279 32.45 -8.18 7.45
C VAL A 279 31.19 -8.84 6.90
N LEU A 280 30.39 -8.09 6.16
CA LEU A 280 29.23 -8.65 5.47
C LEU A 280 29.69 -9.46 4.25
N PRO A 281 29.31 -10.76 4.12
CA PRO A 281 29.57 -11.55 2.94
C PRO A 281 29.00 -10.89 1.67
N LYS A 282 29.66 -11.08 0.53
CA LYS A 282 29.11 -10.64 -0.76
C LYS A 282 27.73 -11.27 -0.96
N ALA A 283 26.80 -10.52 -1.56
CA ALA A 283 25.50 -11.09 -1.92
C ALA A 283 25.69 -12.31 -2.84
N PRO A 284 25.06 -13.44 -2.51
CA PRO A 284 25.15 -14.64 -3.33
C PRO A 284 24.22 -14.55 -4.54
N ASP A 285 24.21 -15.57 -5.38
CA ASP A 285 23.36 -15.69 -6.56
C ASP A 285 21.87 -15.67 -6.16
N ALA A 286 21.16 -14.63 -6.54
CA ALA A 286 19.76 -14.43 -6.19
C ALA A 286 18.78 -15.37 -6.90
N SER A 287 19.24 -16.10 -7.93
CA SER A 287 18.43 -17.12 -8.61
C SER A 287 18.34 -18.43 -7.81
N LYS A 288 19.20 -18.62 -6.78
CA LYS A 288 19.26 -19.83 -5.97
C LYS A 288 18.41 -19.73 -4.71
N SER A 289 17.98 -20.88 -4.18
CA SER A 289 17.33 -21.00 -2.89
C SER A 289 18.36 -21.26 -1.79
N TYR A 290 18.20 -20.59 -0.65
CA TYR A 290 19.02 -20.75 0.56
C TYR A 290 18.23 -21.31 1.72
N THR A 291 17.07 -21.89 1.42
CA THR A 291 16.15 -22.54 2.36
C THR A 291 15.73 -23.89 1.80
N PRO A 292 15.40 -24.88 2.64
CA PRO A 292 14.92 -26.16 2.17
C PRO A 292 13.69 -26.06 1.26
N SER A 293 13.70 -26.76 0.13
CA SER A 293 12.61 -26.75 -0.86
C SER A 293 11.30 -27.33 -0.32
N TRP A 294 11.34 -28.17 0.71
CA TRP A 294 10.17 -28.76 1.36
C TRP A 294 9.46 -27.82 2.34
N LEU A 295 10.02 -26.65 2.66
CA LEU A 295 9.32 -25.61 3.41
C LEU A 295 8.27 -24.95 2.53
N TYR A 296 7.12 -24.62 3.10
CA TYR A 296 6.07 -23.90 2.37
C TYR A 296 5.12 -23.13 3.29
N HIS A 297 4.46 -22.15 2.69
CA HIS A 297 3.44 -21.34 3.34
C HIS A 297 2.12 -21.44 2.56
N THR A 298 0.99 -21.48 3.28
CA THR A 298 -0.33 -21.33 2.67
C THR A 298 -1.11 -20.25 3.38
N TYR A 299 -1.44 -19.20 2.64
CA TYR A 299 -2.31 -18.11 3.08
C TYR A 299 -3.71 -18.32 2.52
N LYS A 300 -4.73 -18.07 3.34
CA LYS A 300 -6.13 -18.01 2.91
C LYS A 300 -6.76 -16.78 3.51
N ASP A 301 -7.36 -15.98 2.66
CA ASP A 301 -8.06 -14.76 3.05
C ASP A 301 -9.49 -14.78 2.54
N THR A 302 -10.40 -14.27 3.36
CA THR A 302 -11.78 -13.98 2.94
C THR A 302 -12.19 -12.61 3.43
N TRP A 303 -12.85 -11.85 2.57
CA TRP A 303 -13.31 -10.49 2.87
C TRP A 303 -14.79 -10.32 2.60
N ILE A 304 -15.43 -9.53 3.48
CA ILE A 304 -16.71 -8.89 3.25
C ILE A 304 -16.53 -7.43 3.66
N ILE A 305 -16.61 -6.51 2.70
CA ILE A 305 -16.43 -5.08 2.95
C ILE A 305 -17.63 -4.34 2.39
N LEU A 306 -18.33 -3.58 3.23
CA LEU A 306 -19.45 -2.73 2.86
C LEU A 306 -19.11 -1.28 3.20
N ASN A 307 -19.25 -0.41 2.20
CA ASN A 307 -19.22 1.03 2.37
C ASN A 307 -20.57 1.61 1.90
N HIS A 308 -21.17 2.44 2.68
CA HIS A 308 -22.40 3.13 2.33
C HIS A 308 -22.33 4.59 2.73
N GLU A 309 -22.77 5.46 1.83
CA GLU A 309 -22.93 6.88 2.08
C GLU A 309 -24.33 7.33 1.69
N GLN A 310 -24.92 8.18 2.51
CA GLN A 310 -26.23 8.76 2.33
C GLN A 310 -26.16 10.26 2.49
N LYS A 311 -26.44 11.02 1.44
CA LYS A 311 -26.71 12.46 1.55
C LYS A 311 -28.04 12.67 2.27
N LEU A 312 -27.98 13.21 3.48
CA LEU A 312 -29.18 13.57 4.25
C LEU A 312 -29.80 14.85 3.69
N ASN A 313 -28.95 15.80 3.33
CA ASN A 313 -29.25 17.03 2.59
C ASN A 313 -28.04 17.45 1.76
N ASP A 314 -28.00 18.66 1.22
CA ASP A 314 -26.91 19.13 0.37
C ASP A 314 -25.62 19.42 1.16
N HIS A 315 -25.72 19.58 2.49
CA HIS A 315 -24.61 19.91 3.40
C HIS A 315 -24.19 18.77 4.30
N VAL A 316 -24.98 17.69 4.44
CA VAL A 316 -24.70 16.61 5.40
C VAL A 316 -24.78 15.26 4.73
N THR A 317 -23.71 14.50 4.87
CA THR A 317 -23.62 13.10 4.43
C THR A 317 -23.36 12.21 5.66
N ALA A 318 -24.18 11.19 5.83
CA ALA A 318 -23.93 10.10 6.77
C ALA A 318 -23.16 8.97 6.06
N TYR A 319 -22.26 8.29 6.77
CA TYR A 319 -21.57 7.13 6.24
C TYR A 319 -21.58 5.96 7.22
N ILE A 320 -21.55 4.75 6.66
CA ILE A 320 -21.39 3.49 7.39
C ILE A 320 -20.36 2.64 6.64
N ASN A 321 -19.39 2.12 7.38
CA ASN A 321 -18.38 1.21 6.87
C ASN A 321 -18.38 -0.05 7.72
N PHE A 322 -18.42 -1.21 7.08
CA PHE A 322 -18.32 -2.50 7.75
C PHE A 322 -17.27 -3.35 7.05
N GLY A 323 -16.46 -4.06 7.82
CA GLY A 323 -15.47 -4.99 7.30
C GLY A 323 -15.39 -6.26 8.14
N HIS A 324 -15.37 -7.38 7.47
CA HIS A 324 -15.00 -8.68 8.03
C HIS A 324 -13.83 -9.23 7.21
N HIS A 325 -12.73 -9.53 7.86
CA HIS A 325 -11.57 -10.17 7.27
C HIS A 325 -11.17 -11.37 8.10
N LYS A 326 -11.13 -12.53 7.48
CA LYS A 326 -10.57 -13.75 8.05
C LYS A 326 -9.30 -14.08 7.28
N PHE A 327 -8.22 -14.21 8.00
CA PHE A 327 -6.91 -14.59 7.50
C PHE A 327 -6.45 -15.85 8.22
N ASP A 328 -6.10 -16.88 7.45
CA ASP A 328 -5.56 -18.13 7.94
C ASP A 328 -4.19 -18.40 7.27
N TYR A 329 -3.18 -18.46 8.08
CA TYR A 329 -1.86 -18.97 7.77
C TYR A 329 -1.83 -20.42 8.27
N ASP A 330 -2.62 -21.27 7.63
CA ASP A 330 -2.90 -22.63 8.12
C ASP A 330 -1.70 -23.56 8.00
N LYS A 331 -0.81 -23.30 7.06
CA LYS A 331 0.45 -24.00 6.86
C LYS A 331 1.57 -22.96 6.79
N TYR A 332 2.40 -22.97 7.82
CA TYR A 332 3.55 -22.09 7.92
C TYR A 332 4.74 -22.90 8.39
N TYR A 333 5.61 -23.23 7.45
CA TYR A 333 6.86 -23.91 7.69
C TYR A 333 7.95 -23.04 7.08
N GLU A 334 8.71 -22.36 7.92
CA GLU A 334 9.71 -21.38 7.48
C GLU A 334 11.03 -21.61 8.19
N GLY A 335 12.12 -21.27 7.49
CA GLY A 335 13.46 -21.22 8.06
C GLY A 335 14.16 -19.96 7.55
N THR A 336 14.70 -19.18 8.49
CA THR A 336 15.50 -18.00 8.16
C THR A 336 16.97 -18.31 8.38
N PRO A 337 17.81 -18.32 7.31
CA PRO A 337 19.25 -18.46 7.44
C PRO A 337 19.84 -17.36 8.32
N LYS A 338 20.69 -17.71 9.27
CA LYS A 338 21.46 -16.79 10.10
C LYS A 338 22.94 -16.89 9.73
N LEU A 339 23.47 -15.84 9.12
CA LEU A 339 24.87 -15.74 8.73
C LEU A 339 25.77 -15.82 9.96
N THR A 340 26.75 -16.74 9.96
CA THR A 340 27.61 -17.03 11.12
C THR A 340 29.08 -16.77 10.86
N SER A 341 29.50 -16.74 9.57
CA SER A 341 30.90 -16.45 9.19
C SER A 341 30.97 -15.41 8.06
N ASN A 342 32.13 -14.74 7.98
CA ASN A 342 32.43 -13.81 6.87
C ASN A 342 32.57 -14.53 5.51
N ASP A 343 32.78 -15.86 5.53
CA ASP A 343 32.90 -16.72 4.35
C ASP A 343 31.53 -17.26 3.86
N GLY A 344 30.45 -16.75 4.45
CA GLY A 344 29.10 -17.07 4.02
C GLY A 344 28.46 -18.30 4.63
N ASP A 345 29.05 -18.89 5.68
CA ASP A 345 28.39 -19.97 6.40
C ASP A 345 27.18 -19.43 7.18
N PHE A 346 26.13 -20.23 7.24
CA PHE A 346 24.93 -19.91 7.99
C PHE A 346 24.36 -21.13 8.73
N THR A 347 23.64 -20.85 9.78
CA THR A 347 22.72 -21.81 10.42
C THR A 347 21.30 -21.50 9.98
N ILE A 348 20.45 -22.52 9.88
CA ILE A 348 19.03 -22.36 9.62
C ILE A 348 18.23 -23.15 10.63
N ASN A 349 17.26 -22.49 11.28
CA ASN A 349 16.28 -23.14 12.13
C ASN A 349 14.94 -23.06 11.42
N ALA A 350 14.41 -24.20 11.01
CA ALA A 350 13.08 -24.28 10.48
C ALA A 350 12.06 -24.42 11.62
N GLU A 351 10.98 -23.68 11.51
CA GLU A 351 9.89 -23.60 12.50
C GLU A 351 8.57 -23.87 11.81
N TYR A 352 7.60 -24.42 12.57
CA TYR A 352 6.20 -24.34 12.19
C TYR A 352 5.51 -23.34 13.11
N TRP A 353 4.84 -22.35 12.51
CA TRP A 353 4.21 -21.28 13.28
C TRP A 353 2.91 -20.80 12.63
N PRO A 354 1.91 -21.68 12.46
CA PRO A 354 0.65 -21.25 11.88
C PRO A 354 0.02 -20.16 12.74
N LEU A 355 -0.60 -19.23 12.07
CA LEU A 355 -1.30 -18.12 12.67
C LEU A 355 -2.55 -17.77 11.87
N GLY A 356 -3.48 -17.12 12.52
CA GLY A 356 -4.67 -16.60 11.87
C GLY A 356 -5.25 -15.45 12.66
N HIS A 357 -6.09 -14.69 12.02
CA HIS A 357 -6.93 -13.73 12.72
C HIS A 357 -8.30 -13.59 12.07
N THR A 358 -9.27 -13.27 12.90
CA THR A 358 -10.55 -12.76 12.46
C THR A 358 -10.67 -11.33 12.91
N ARG A 359 -10.92 -10.43 11.96
CA ARG A 359 -11.09 -9.01 12.20
C ARG A 359 -12.49 -8.60 11.82
N ILE A 360 -13.10 -7.77 12.64
CA ILE A 360 -14.37 -7.11 12.37
C ILE A 360 -14.16 -5.62 12.61
N TYR A 361 -14.59 -4.81 11.67
CA TYR A 361 -14.56 -3.36 11.76
C TYR A 361 -15.95 -2.80 11.51
N PHE A 362 -16.31 -1.79 12.29
CA PHE A 362 -17.49 -0.97 12.09
C PHE A 362 -17.10 0.50 12.26
N GLY A 363 -17.46 1.33 11.29
CA GLY A 363 -17.26 2.76 11.34
C GLY A 363 -18.51 3.48 10.85
N THR A 364 -18.85 4.60 11.49
CA THR A 364 -19.99 5.46 11.12
C THR A 364 -19.72 6.89 11.48
N GLY A 365 -20.41 7.81 10.85
CA GLY A 365 -20.28 9.21 11.17
C GLY A 365 -21.08 10.12 10.24
N LEU A 366 -20.88 11.40 10.46
CA LEU A 366 -21.40 12.50 9.67
C LEU A 366 -20.22 13.32 9.15
N ARG A 367 -20.31 13.74 7.93
CA ARG A 367 -19.45 14.79 7.36
C ARG A 367 -20.32 15.80 6.63
N GLY A 368 -19.89 17.03 6.64
CA GLY A 368 -20.65 18.10 5.97
C GLY A 368 -19.92 19.40 6.02
N ASP A 369 -20.64 20.42 5.56
CA ASP A 369 -20.16 21.78 5.55
C ASP A 369 -21.24 22.72 6.15
N PHE A 370 -20.76 23.85 6.71
CA PHE A 370 -21.58 24.97 7.11
C PHE A 370 -20.75 26.27 7.04
N GLN A 371 -21.42 27.41 7.19
CA GLN A 371 -20.76 28.70 7.14
C GLN A 371 -21.05 29.52 8.39
N THR A 372 -20.01 30.19 8.93
CA THR A 372 -20.13 31.12 10.04
C THR A 372 -19.49 32.46 9.63
N GLY A 373 -20.31 33.46 9.32
CA GLY A 373 -19.84 34.70 8.69
C GLY A 373 -19.15 34.38 7.36
N ASP A 374 -17.91 34.82 7.20
CA ASP A 374 -17.10 34.58 6.01
C ASP A 374 -16.28 33.26 6.05
N VAL A 375 -16.43 32.49 7.14
CA VAL A 375 -15.66 31.25 7.33
C VAL A 375 -16.50 30.06 6.88
N LYS A 376 -15.98 29.28 5.93
CA LYS A 376 -16.55 27.97 5.56
C LYS A 376 -15.93 26.88 6.44
N HIS A 377 -16.76 26.02 6.98
CA HIS A 377 -16.37 24.86 7.78
C HIS A 377 -16.65 23.57 7.02
N GLU A 378 -15.70 22.67 7.01
CA GLU A 378 -15.91 21.26 6.60
C GLU A 378 -15.63 20.38 7.82
N TYR A 379 -16.67 19.73 8.33
CA TYR A 379 -16.58 18.97 9.57
C TYR A 379 -16.74 17.46 9.38
N ILE A 380 -16.17 16.72 10.31
CA ILE A 380 -16.35 15.27 10.44
C ILE A 380 -16.58 14.94 11.91
N ILE A 381 -17.63 14.17 12.16
CA ILE A 381 -17.91 13.55 13.45
C ILE A 381 -17.98 12.05 13.20
N GLY A 382 -17.06 11.29 13.77
CA GLY A 382 -16.91 9.87 13.46
C GLY A 382 -16.76 9.00 14.70
N PHE A 383 -17.21 7.77 14.56
CA PHE A 383 -17.03 6.69 15.51
C PHE A 383 -16.59 5.46 14.76
N ASP A 384 -15.60 4.75 15.29
CA ASP A 384 -15.25 3.44 14.78
C ASP A 384 -14.91 2.43 15.88
N LYS A 385 -15.00 1.16 15.53
CA LYS A 385 -14.61 0.07 16.41
C LYS A 385 -14.05 -1.10 15.62
N ASN A 386 -12.92 -1.61 16.10
CA ASN A 386 -12.18 -2.69 15.48
C ASN A 386 -11.98 -3.81 16.51
N TRP A 387 -12.27 -5.05 16.12
CA TRP A 387 -12.10 -6.25 16.93
C TRP A 387 -11.17 -7.22 16.22
N VAL A 388 -10.24 -7.79 16.94
CA VAL A 388 -9.33 -8.83 16.42
C VAL A 388 -9.26 -9.99 17.40
N ASN A 389 -9.50 -11.19 16.89
CA ASN A 389 -9.13 -12.43 17.53
C ASN A 389 -7.90 -12.98 16.79
N ARG A 390 -6.80 -13.22 17.50
CA ARG A 390 -5.58 -13.78 16.92
C ARG A 390 -5.35 -15.18 17.44
N PHE A 391 -5.08 -16.07 16.52
CA PHE A 391 -4.68 -17.46 16.76
C PHE A 391 -3.20 -17.59 16.38
N SER A 392 -2.39 -18.17 17.21
CA SER A 392 -0.97 -18.37 16.89
C SER A 392 -0.35 -19.37 17.87
N GLY A 393 0.61 -20.15 17.38
CA GLY A 393 1.41 -21.08 18.16
C GLY A 393 2.25 -21.92 17.23
N GLY A 394 3.23 -22.61 17.77
CA GLY A 394 4.13 -23.42 16.98
C GLY A 394 5.35 -23.88 17.75
N GLY A 395 6.38 -24.29 17.05
CA GLY A 395 7.63 -24.77 17.64
C GLY A 395 8.72 -25.00 16.59
N ASN A 396 9.87 -25.39 17.08
CA ASN A 396 10.98 -25.75 16.21
C ASN A 396 10.67 -27.05 15.47
N LEU A 397 11.07 -27.11 14.22
CA LEU A 397 10.87 -28.25 13.35
C LEU A 397 12.18 -28.99 13.06
N TRP A 398 13.20 -28.21 12.68
CA TRP A 398 14.47 -28.75 12.24
C TRP A 398 15.56 -27.67 12.30
N SER A 399 16.80 -28.08 12.40
CA SER A 399 17.97 -27.21 12.35
C SER A 399 19.05 -27.79 11.43
N GLY A 400 19.72 -26.92 10.71
CA GLY A 400 20.79 -27.31 9.79
C GLY A 400 21.78 -26.19 9.56
N THR A 401 22.74 -26.46 8.67
CA THR A 401 23.78 -25.51 8.24
C THR A 401 23.82 -25.43 6.73
N GLY A 402 24.38 -24.34 6.21
CA GLY A 402 24.62 -24.14 4.80
C GLY A 402 25.69 -23.09 4.57
N ASN A 403 25.96 -22.81 3.30
CA ASN A 403 26.89 -21.79 2.89
C ASN A 403 26.35 -21.05 1.65
N LEU A 404 26.54 -19.74 1.58
CA LEU A 404 26.05 -18.88 0.51
C LEU A 404 26.64 -19.20 -0.88
N TYR A 405 27.81 -19.81 -0.93
CA TYR A 405 28.58 -20.00 -2.16
C TYR A 405 28.75 -21.47 -2.55
N ARG A 406 28.13 -22.39 -1.79
CA ARG A 406 28.14 -23.82 -2.04
C ARG A 406 26.74 -24.35 -2.28
N ASN A 407 26.64 -25.50 -2.93
CA ASN A 407 25.37 -26.18 -3.05
C ASN A 407 24.91 -26.68 -1.67
N ASN A 408 23.68 -26.34 -1.33
CA ASN A 408 23.05 -26.78 -0.09
C ASN A 408 22.01 -27.85 -0.42
N SER A 409 21.92 -28.86 0.45
CA SER A 409 20.91 -29.90 0.33
C SER A 409 20.48 -30.33 1.72
N TRP A 410 19.17 -30.44 1.91
CA TRP A 410 18.59 -30.78 3.21
C TRP A 410 17.49 -31.82 3.04
N ALA A 411 17.61 -32.90 3.78
CA ALA A 411 16.58 -33.93 3.82
C ALA A 411 15.28 -33.37 4.40
N SER A 412 14.15 -33.76 3.81
CA SER A 412 12.85 -33.38 4.32
C SER A 412 12.57 -34.06 5.66
N VAL A 413 11.82 -33.38 6.51
CA VAL A 413 11.33 -33.90 7.80
C VAL A 413 9.82 -33.96 7.82
N PRO A 414 9.19 -34.81 8.65
CA PRO A 414 7.75 -34.81 8.80
C PRO A 414 7.23 -33.46 9.26
N LEU A 415 6.23 -32.92 8.55
CA LEU A 415 5.63 -31.64 8.86
C LEU A 415 4.38 -31.83 9.73
N PRO A 416 4.33 -31.27 10.96
CA PRO A 416 3.18 -31.43 11.84
C PRO A 416 1.96 -30.71 11.30
N ASP A 417 0.79 -31.34 11.41
CA ASP A 417 -0.49 -30.66 11.21
C ASP A 417 -0.94 -30.05 12.54
N TYR A 418 -0.68 -28.77 12.71
CA TYR A 418 -0.90 -28.06 13.96
C TYR A 418 -1.93 -26.97 13.78
N GLN A 419 -2.96 -26.96 14.65
CA GLN A 419 -3.97 -25.90 14.68
C GLN A 419 -3.63 -24.88 15.78
N PRO A 420 -3.41 -23.62 15.44
CA PRO A 420 -2.99 -22.64 16.42
C PRO A 420 -4.14 -22.30 17.37
N PRO A 421 -3.90 -22.28 18.70
CA PRO A 421 -4.89 -21.85 19.67
C PRO A 421 -5.12 -20.34 19.62
N LEU A 422 -6.26 -19.90 20.17
CA LEU A 422 -6.49 -18.48 20.42
C LEU A 422 -5.37 -17.93 21.31
N GLN A 423 -4.66 -16.91 20.83
CA GLN A 423 -3.55 -16.27 21.53
C GLN A 423 -4.03 -15.03 22.30
N PHE A 424 -4.78 -14.14 21.63
CA PHE A 424 -5.35 -12.94 22.24
C PHE A 424 -6.61 -12.44 21.52
N LYS A 425 -7.36 -11.60 22.25
CA LYS A 425 -8.42 -10.75 21.73
C LYS A 425 -8.04 -9.30 21.95
N GLN A 426 -8.26 -8.47 20.95
CA GLN A 426 -8.03 -7.03 21.04
C GLN A 426 -9.22 -6.27 20.46
N GLN A 427 -9.56 -5.17 21.08
CA GLN A 427 -10.56 -4.23 20.60
C GLN A 427 -9.98 -2.82 20.65
N MET A 428 -10.32 -2.00 19.66
CA MET A 428 -9.99 -0.59 19.68
C MET A 428 -11.22 0.19 19.25
N THR A 429 -11.55 1.24 20.00
CA THR A 429 -12.67 2.16 19.73
C THR A 429 -12.10 3.54 19.48
N GLY A 430 -12.55 4.20 18.41
CA GLY A 430 -12.15 5.55 18.04
C GLY A 430 -13.34 6.52 18.04
N TYR A 431 -13.08 7.75 18.42
CA TYR A 431 -13.97 8.91 18.33
C TYR A 431 -13.22 10.01 17.61
N HIS A 432 -13.82 10.59 16.59
CA HIS A 432 -13.15 11.56 15.71
C HIS A 432 -13.99 12.81 15.58
N LEU A 433 -13.36 13.95 15.83
CA LEU A 433 -13.90 15.26 15.55
C LEU A 433 -12.86 16.04 14.75
N VAL A 434 -13.22 16.47 13.56
CA VAL A 434 -12.35 17.26 12.68
C VAL A 434 -13.15 18.45 12.16
N ASP A 435 -12.54 19.62 12.13
CA ASP A 435 -13.06 20.80 11.45
C ASP A 435 -11.95 21.44 10.62
N THR A 436 -12.24 21.65 9.34
CA THR A 436 -11.40 22.40 8.42
C THR A 436 -12.07 23.72 8.10
N MET A 437 -11.54 24.78 8.67
CA MET A 437 -11.98 26.16 8.49
C MET A 437 -11.27 26.78 7.29
N LYS A 438 -12.03 27.35 6.37
CA LYS A 438 -11.54 28.00 5.16
C LYS A 438 -11.83 29.50 5.21
N PHE A 439 -10.80 30.29 4.98
CA PHE A 439 -10.80 31.73 5.02
C PHE A 439 -10.29 32.31 3.70
N MET A 440 -10.54 33.60 3.44
CA MET A 440 -9.97 34.37 2.31
C MET A 440 -10.24 33.67 0.96
N ASP A 441 -11.48 33.31 0.67
CA ASP A 441 -11.89 32.57 -0.52
C ASP A 441 -11.10 31.25 -0.70
N ASP A 442 -11.05 30.45 0.36
CA ASP A 442 -10.40 29.14 0.44
C ASP A 442 -8.85 29.20 0.25
N ARG A 443 -8.23 30.40 0.35
CA ARG A 443 -6.76 30.53 0.27
C ARG A 443 -6.06 30.11 1.55
N LEU A 444 -6.64 30.37 2.71
CA LEU A 444 -6.12 29.97 4.02
C LEU A 444 -7.02 28.88 4.58
N GLN A 445 -6.46 27.75 4.95
CA GLN A 445 -7.19 26.65 5.58
C GLN A 445 -6.52 26.25 6.89
N LEU A 446 -7.34 26.15 7.95
CA LEU A 446 -6.93 25.64 9.26
C LEU A 446 -7.71 24.37 9.56
N THR A 447 -7.02 23.25 9.71
CA THR A 447 -7.64 21.97 10.12
C THR A 447 -7.29 21.67 11.57
N LEU A 448 -8.30 21.43 12.38
CA LEU A 448 -8.19 20.99 13.76
C LEU A 448 -8.87 19.63 13.91
N GLY A 449 -8.16 18.65 14.47
CA GLY A 449 -8.69 17.31 14.73
C GLY A 449 -8.42 16.85 16.15
N LEU A 450 -9.39 16.18 16.74
CA LEU A 450 -9.27 15.53 18.03
C LEU A 450 -9.74 14.08 17.90
N HIS A 451 -8.85 13.15 18.23
CA HIS A 451 -9.09 11.71 18.07
C HIS A 451 -8.89 11.03 19.42
N GLY A 452 -10.00 10.57 20.01
CA GLY A 452 -9.99 9.79 21.25
C GLY A 452 -9.99 8.29 20.94
N HIS A 453 -9.11 7.52 21.57
CA HIS A 453 -8.98 6.10 21.35
C HIS A 453 -9.00 5.33 22.66
N LYS A 454 -9.74 4.20 22.69
CA LYS A 454 -9.75 3.24 23.78
C LYS A 454 -9.37 1.87 23.26
N SER A 455 -8.33 1.26 23.82
CA SER A 455 -7.89 -0.09 23.49
C SER A 455 -8.10 -1.05 24.63
N SER A 456 -8.57 -2.24 24.34
CA SER A 456 -8.70 -3.36 25.26
C SER A 456 -7.97 -4.55 24.70
N TYR A 457 -7.07 -5.14 25.47
CA TYR A 457 -6.29 -6.31 25.09
C TYR A 457 -6.44 -7.41 26.13
N THR A 458 -6.71 -8.64 25.70
CA THR A 458 -6.80 -9.81 26.58
C THR A 458 -6.04 -10.98 25.97
N ARG A 459 -4.91 -11.35 26.56
CA ARG A 459 -4.20 -12.58 26.22
C ARG A 459 -4.79 -13.75 26.99
N VAL A 460 -4.88 -14.93 26.36
CA VAL A 460 -5.40 -16.13 27.01
C VAL A 460 -4.62 -16.42 28.30
N GLY A 461 -5.32 -16.65 29.40
CA GLY A 461 -4.74 -16.86 30.74
C GLY A 461 -4.28 -15.58 31.45
N GLN A 462 -4.53 -14.39 30.90
CA GLN A 462 -4.16 -13.11 31.52
C GLN A 462 -5.38 -12.21 31.75
N LYS A 463 -5.25 -11.26 32.66
CA LYS A 463 -6.28 -10.24 32.89
C LYS A 463 -6.37 -9.30 31.69
N ARG A 464 -7.56 -8.79 31.44
CA ARG A 464 -7.81 -7.74 30.46
C ARG A 464 -7.01 -6.49 30.81
N GLN A 465 -6.48 -5.85 29.80
CA GLN A 465 -5.70 -4.62 29.85
C GLN A 465 -6.39 -3.56 29.05
N ASP A 466 -6.67 -2.44 29.67
CA ASP A 466 -7.29 -1.28 29.01
C ASP A 466 -6.30 -0.12 28.95
N SER A 467 -6.29 0.60 27.86
CA SER A 467 -5.51 1.82 27.67
C SER A 467 -6.27 2.80 26.80
N ASP A 468 -6.06 4.08 27.02
CA ASP A 468 -6.65 5.15 26.22
C ASP A 468 -5.62 6.21 25.86
N ALA A 469 -5.89 6.92 24.79
CA ALA A 469 -5.08 8.05 24.35
C ALA A 469 -5.93 9.05 23.56
N THR A 470 -5.55 10.30 23.64
CA THR A 470 -6.05 11.36 22.77
C THR A 470 -4.92 11.85 21.87
N CYS A 471 -5.19 11.89 20.57
CA CYS A 471 -4.24 12.27 19.53
C CYS A 471 -4.77 13.51 18.79
N PRO A 472 -4.21 14.71 19.01
CA PRO A 472 -4.59 15.89 18.26
C PRO A 472 -3.98 15.87 16.84
N THR A 473 -4.67 16.55 15.93
CA THR A 473 -4.16 16.91 14.60
C THR A 473 -4.34 18.41 14.41
N PHE A 474 -3.30 19.05 13.92
CA PHE A 474 -3.31 20.46 13.53
C PHE A 474 -2.69 20.57 12.15
N ALA A 475 -3.32 21.36 11.27
CA ALA A 475 -2.71 21.70 10.01
C ALA A 475 -3.13 23.09 9.53
N LEU A 476 -2.19 23.84 8.97
CA LEU A 476 -2.40 25.13 8.36
C LEU A 476 -1.86 25.10 6.94
N SER A 477 -2.65 25.49 5.97
CA SER A 477 -2.20 25.66 4.59
C SER A 477 -2.58 27.00 4.02
N TYR A 478 -1.72 27.50 3.10
CA TYR A 478 -1.93 28.77 2.40
C TYR A 478 -1.63 28.63 0.91
N LYS A 479 -2.60 29.00 0.07
CA LYS A 479 -2.44 29.09 -1.39
C LYS A 479 -1.83 30.43 -1.74
N PHE A 480 -0.52 30.47 -1.98
CA PHE A 480 0.19 31.66 -2.44
C PHE A 480 -0.30 32.09 -3.82
N THR A 481 -0.49 31.10 -4.69
CA THR A 481 -1.10 31.23 -6.01
C THR A 481 -2.02 30.01 -6.23
N PRO A 482 -2.86 29.97 -7.30
CA PRO A 482 -3.63 28.77 -7.65
C PRO A 482 -2.76 27.51 -7.88
N GLU A 483 -1.47 27.71 -8.16
CA GLU A 483 -0.51 26.66 -8.50
C GLU A 483 0.43 26.28 -7.34
N VAL A 484 0.51 27.11 -6.29
CA VAL A 484 1.48 26.94 -5.19
C VAL A 484 0.79 27.03 -3.84
N MET A 485 0.85 25.93 -3.08
CA MET A 485 0.35 25.84 -1.73
C MET A 485 1.50 25.45 -0.77
N GLY A 486 1.67 26.20 0.31
CA GLY A 486 2.51 25.81 1.46
C GLY A 486 1.66 25.30 2.61
N TYR A 487 2.21 24.42 3.44
CA TYR A 487 1.53 23.93 4.62
C TYR A 487 2.49 23.59 5.76
N VAL A 488 1.95 23.60 6.96
CA VAL A 488 2.54 23.02 8.16
C VAL A 488 1.51 22.11 8.81
N SER A 489 1.95 20.98 9.35
CA SER A 489 1.06 20.08 10.07
C SER A 489 1.73 19.40 11.26
N HIS A 490 0.92 19.11 12.27
CA HIS A 490 1.25 18.29 13.43
C HIS A 490 0.23 17.15 13.53
N SER A 491 0.71 15.92 13.71
CA SER A 491 -0.15 14.76 13.88
C SER A 491 0.40 13.80 14.92
N GLU A 492 -0.49 13.15 15.64
CA GLU A 492 -0.14 12.12 16.62
C GLU A 492 -0.81 10.79 16.29
N SER A 493 -0.14 9.70 16.67
CA SER A 493 -0.71 8.36 16.76
C SER A 493 -0.24 7.68 18.05
N PHE A 494 -0.78 6.52 18.37
CA PHE A 494 -0.32 5.77 19.53
C PHE A 494 -0.38 4.26 19.27
N ASN A 495 0.48 3.54 19.99
CA ASN A 495 0.37 2.11 20.17
C ASN A 495 -0.24 1.82 21.53
N ALA A 496 -1.15 0.87 21.58
CA ALA A 496 -1.69 0.39 22.84
C ALA A 496 -0.57 -0.03 23.80
N GLY A 497 -0.80 0.14 25.07
CA GLY A 497 0.18 -0.19 26.11
C GLY A 497 0.67 -1.63 26.02
N THR A 498 1.93 -1.85 26.32
CA THR A 498 2.59 -3.17 26.27
C THR A 498 2.60 -3.80 27.65
N LEU A 499 2.15 -5.07 27.75
CA LEU A 499 2.30 -5.84 28.98
C LEU A 499 3.76 -6.24 29.22
N VAL A 500 4.27 -5.96 30.38
CA VAL A 500 5.58 -6.46 30.84
C VAL A 500 5.44 -7.91 31.29
N SER A 501 5.90 -8.86 30.46
CA SER A 501 5.69 -10.31 30.70
C SER A 501 6.92 -11.08 31.14
N GLY A 502 8.13 -10.52 31.06
CA GLY A 502 9.38 -11.20 31.40
C GLY A 502 9.53 -11.43 32.90
N ALA A 503 9.92 -12.67 33.33
CA ALA A 503 10.05 -13.02 34.73
C ALA A 503 11.13 -12.20 35.47
N SER A 504 12.13 -11.68 34.74
CA SER A 504 13.23 -10.86 35.27
C SER A 504 12.87 -9.41 35.59
N TYR A 505 11.69 -8.96 35.20
CA TYR A 505 11.27 -7.56 35.44
C TYR A 505 10.55 -7.43 36.79
N LYS A 506 10.91 -6.40 37.53
CA LYS A 506 10.26 -6.03 38.80
C LYS A 506 8.81 -5.56 38.53
N ASN A 507 8.57 -4.91 37.45
CA ASN A 507 7.23 -4.48 37.05
C ASN A 507 6.52 -5.50 36.13
N LYS A 508 6.83 -6.80 36.27
CA LYS A 508 6.08 -7.88 35.59
C LYS A 508 4.59 -7.79 35.89
N GLY A 509 3.80 -7.85 34.85
CA GLY A 509 2.32 -7.75 34.96
C GLY A 509 1.81 -6.31 34.87
N GLU A 510 2.67 -5.31 34.86
CA GLU A 510 2.30 -3.93 34.58
C GLU A 510 2.01 -3.75 33.08
N VAL A 511 0.99 -2.94 32.78
CA VAL A 511 0.72 -2.47 31.41
C VAL A 511 1.34 -1.10 31.27
N LEU A 512 2.34 -0.99 30.41
CA LEU A 512 2.94 0.31 30.12
C LEU A 512 1.91 1.24 29.47
N PRO A 513 1.99 2.55 29.73
CA PRO A 513 1.11 3.50 29.06
C PRO A 513 1.23 3.42 27.53
N PRO A 514 0.22 3.88 26.78
CA PRO A 514 0.31 3.97 25.32
C PRO A 514 1.56 4.73 24.85
N ALA A 515 2.30 4.15 23.95
CA ALA A 515 3.47 4.80 23.35
C ALA A 515 3.00 5.73 22.23
N LYS A 516 3.12 7.05 22.43
CA LYS A 516 2.75 8.06 21.42
C LYS A 516 3.84 8.23 20.38
N THR A 517 3.43 8.44 19.15
CA THR A 517 4.28 8.90 18.05
C THR A 517 3.76 10.24 17.58
N LYS A 518 4.68 11.18 17.33
CA LYS A 518 4.38 12.56 16.93
C LYS A 518 5.13 12.91 15.66
N GLN A 519 4.49 13.64 14.76
CA GLN A 519 5.12 14.19 13.57
C GLN A 519 4.84 15.68 13.45
N ASP A 520 5.90 16.41 13.08
CA ASP A 520 5.83 17.76 12.57
C ASP A 520 6.25 17.74 11.10
N GLU A 521 5.49 18.38 10.22
CA GLU A 521 5.75 18.43 8.78
C GLU A 521 5.56 19.83 8.23
N LEU A 522 6.50 20.26 7.37
CA LEU A 522 6.42 21.46 6.56
C LEU A 522 6.53 21.07 5.09
N GLY A 523 5.62 21.55 4.25
CA GLY A 523 5.68 21.20 2.84
C GLY A 523 5.18 22.27 1.89
N VAL A 524 5.52 22.08 0.61
CA VAL A 524 5.08 22.91 -0.51
C VAL A 524 4.62 21.99 -1.64
N LYS A 525 3.45 22.29 -2.19
CA LYS A 525 2.89 21.63 -3.37
C LYS A 525 2.86 22.63 -4.52
N ILE A 526 3.42 22.23 -5.66
CA ILE A 526 3.59 23.09 -6.83
C ILE A 526 3.04 22.37 -8.05
N LYS A 527 2.04 22.95 -8.69
CA LYS A 527 1.54 22.52 -10.00
C LYS A 527 2.01 23.55 -11.03
N LYS A 528 2.93 23.17 -11.91
CA LYS A 528 3.40 24.04 -12.99
C LYS A 528 3.22 23.34 -14.33
N GLY A 529 2.27 23.84 -15.12
CA GLY A 529 1.89 23.19 -16.37
C GLY A 529 1.41 21.75 -16.14
N ASP A 530 2.03 20.82 -16.83
CA ASP A 530 1.74 19.37 -16.74
C ASP A 530 2.47 18.63 -15.60
N PHE A 531 3.23 19.37 -14.76
CA PHE A 531 3.99 18.82 -13.66
C PHE A 531 3.42 19.20 -12.31
N VAL A 532 3.39 18.21 -11.41
CA VAL A 532 3.10 18.39 -9.99
C VAL A 532 4.32 17.95 -9.19
N ASN A 533 4.71 18.76 -8.22
CA ASN A 533 5.80 18.52 -7.30
C ASN A 533 5.28 18.71 -5.86
N THR A 534 5.64 17.80 -4.99
CA THR A 534 5.45 17.93 -3.54
C THR A 534 6.83 17.82 -2.87
N LEU A 535 7.19 18.83 -2.10
CA LEU A 535 8.39 18.85 -1.27
C LEU A 535 7.95 18.89 0.17
N SER A 536 8.50 18.03 1.02
CA SER A 536 8.21 18.04 2.46
C SER A 536 9.45 17.81 3.30
N LEU A 537 9.50 18.50 4.43
CA LEU A 537 10.42 18.28 5.54
C LEU A 537 9.61 17.71 6.69
N PHE A 538 10.09 16.64 7.29
CA PHE A 538 9.37 16.00 8.39
C PHE A 538 10.30 15.60 9.53
N LYS A 539 9.71 15.54 10.72
CA LYS A 539 10.34 15.01 11.93
C LYS A 539 9.35 14.12 12.67
N ILE A 540 9.69 12.84 12.83
CA ILE A 540 8.87 11.86 13.54
C ILE A 540 9.60 11.42 14.80
N ARG A 541 8.93 11.47 15.96
CA ARG A 541 9.42 10.93 17.24
C ARG A 541 8.52 9.81 17.69
N LYS A 542 9.13 8.65 17.88
CA LYS A 542 8.48 7.41 18.33
C LYS A 542 9.02 6.99 19.68
N ALA A 543 8.14 6.86 20.68
CA ALA A 543 8.53 6.26 21.95
C ALA A 543 8.84 4.76 21.76
N ASN A 544 9.93 4.30 22.36
CA ASN A 544 10.37 2.91 22.37
C ASN A 544 10.43 2.37 23.78
N THR A 545 10.21 1.06 23.92
CA THR A 545 10.38 0.37 25.20
C THR A 545 11.84 0.01 25.40
N ILE A 546 12.40 0.37 26.56
CA ILE A 546 13.76 0.01 26.97
C ILE A 546 13.77 -0.66 28.33
N ASP A 547 14.84 -1.43 28.59
CA ASP A 547 15.09 -2.04 29.88
C ASP A 547 15.96 -1.10 30.71
N VAL A 548 15.51 -0.75 31.91
CA VAL A 548 16.20 0.17 32.83
C VAL A 548 16.56 -0.59 34.10
N MET A 549 17.81 -0.52 34.50
CA MET A 549 18.28 -1.02 35.80
C MET A 549 18.05 0.03 36.88
N ARG A 550 17.38 -0.32 37.95
CA ARG A 550 17.24 0.45 39.19
C ARG A 550 17.90 -0.24 40.33
N PRO A 551 18.16 0.42 41.50
CA PRO A 551 18.81 -0.24 42.63
C PRO A 551 18.11 -1.50 43.10
N ASP A 552 16.80 -1.60 42.95
CA ASP A 552 15.95 -2.71 43.37
C ASP A 552 15.72 -3.76 42.26
N GLY A 553 16.23 -3.56 41.05
CA GLY A 553 16.16 -4.51 39.95
C GLY A 553 15.85 -3.93 38.57
N LYS A 554 15.56 -4.84 37.65
CA LYS A 554 15.32 -4.52 36.23
C LYS A 554 13.85 -4.16 35.98
N TYR A 555 13.63 -3.05 35.28
CA TYR A 555 12.31 -2.57 34.83
C TYR A 555 12.26 -2.48 33.30
N ARG A 556 11.07 -2.63 32.74
CA ARG A 556 10.76 -2.31 31.33
C ARG A 556 9.89 -1.07 31.29
N LEU A 557 10.29 -0.05 30.54
CA LEU A 557 9.64 1.25 30.51
C LEU A 557 9.56 1.80 29.09
N ASN A 558 8.54 2.63 28.78
CA ASN A 558 8.46 3.44 27.55
C ASN A 558 9.33 4.69 27.67
N ASP A 559 10.62 4.52 27.89
CA ASP A 559 11.56 5.61 28.14
C ASP A 559 12.65 5.71 27.06
N GLY A 560 12.58 4.89 26.03
CA GLY A 560 13.39 5.01 24.82
C GLY A 560 12.72 5.90 23.77
N GLU A 561 13.51 6.38 22.80
CA GLU A 561 12.99 7.16 21.67
C GLU A 561 13.79 6.90 20.40
N GLN A 562 13.06 6.87 19.29
CA GLN A 562 13.61 6.93 17.93
C GLN A 562 13.14 8.21 17.27
N GLU A 563 14.06 8.92 16.62
CA GLU A 563 13.77 10.13 15.86
C GLU A 563 14.14 9.93 14.39
N ASN A 564 13.18 10.14 13.50
CA ASN A 564 13.37 10.10 12.06
C ASN A 564 13.12 11.51 11.50
N THR A 565 14.17 12.16 10.98
CA THR A 565 14.07 13.47 10.31
C THR A 565 14.41 13.29 8.85
N GLY A 566 13.65 13.93 7.96
CA GLY A 566 13.88 13.74 6.52
C GLY A 566 13.33 14.82 5.63
N PHE A 567 13.74 14.72 4.37
CA PHE A 567 13.25 15.50 3.25
C PHE A 567 12.74 14.55 2.17
N GLU A 568 11.60 14.88 1.59
CA GLU A 568 11.00 14.16 0.47
C GLU A 568 10.72 15.11 -0.70
N TRP A 569 10.97 14.62 -1.89
CA TRP A 569 10.51 15.22 -3.14
C TRP A 569 9.77 14.17 -3.97
N ALA A 570 8.48 14.38 -4.19
CA ALA A 570 7.65 13.59 -5.09
C ALA A 570 7.31 14.41 -6.33
N PHE A 571 7.33 13.78 -7.50
CA PHE A 571 6.92 14.43 -8.75
C PHE A 571 6.11 13.48 -9.64
N THR A 572 5.21 14.07 -10.40
CA THR A 572 4.51 13.39 -11.50
C THR A 572 4.17 14.39 -12.59
N GLY A 573 4.14 13.93 -13.83
CA GLY A 573 3.76 14.81 -14.93
C GLY A 573 4.13 14.27 -16.31
N LYS A 574 4.00 15.13 -17.29
CA LYS A 574 4.28 14.83 -18.69
C LYS A 574 5.26 15.84 -19.29
N ILE A 575 6.32 15.36 -19.92
CA ILE A 575 7.25 16.19 -20.67
C ILE A 575 6.89 16.11 -22.15
N GLY A 576 6.50 17.25 -22.71
CA GLY A 576 5.99 17.32 -24.06
C GLY A 576 4.74 16.44 -24.24
N LYS A 577 4.62 15.80 -25.42
CA LYS A 577 3.47 14.91 -25.73
C LYS A 577 3.76 13.43 -25.47
N ARG A 578 5.02 13.05 -25.18
CA ARG A 578 5.49 11.67 -25.30
C ARG A 578 6.05 11.04 -24.02
N LEU A 579 6.47 11.81 -23.02
CA LEU A 579 7.17 11.25 -21.87
C LEU A 579 6.35 11.46 -20.58
N ASP A 580 5.80 10.40 -20.03
CA ASP A 580 5.17 10.37 -18.72
C ASP A 580 6.24 10.04 -17.66
N LEU A 581 6.29 10.82 -16.59
CA LEU A 581 7.22 10.65 -15.48
C LEU A 581 6.50 10.57 -14.14
N VAL A 582 7.00 9.72 -13.25
CA VAL A 582 6.54 9.59 -11.87
C VAL A 582 7.70 9.14 -10.99
N GLY A 583 7.72 9.61 -9.75
CA GLY A 583 8.72 9.13 -8.81
C GLY A 583 9.09 10.18 -7.76
N GLY A 584 10.26 9.99 -7.18
CA GLY A 584 10.80 10.92 -6.19
C GLY A 584 12.02 10.39 -5.47
N MET A 585 12.46 11.17 -4.50
CA MET A 585 13.58 10.83 -3.64
C MET A 585 13.30 11.19 -2.19
N MET A 586 13.96 10.50 -1.27
CA MET A 586 13.93 10.78 0.15
C MET A 586 15.35 10.80 0.72
N TYR A 587 15.63 11.82 1.51
CA TYR A 587 16.71 11.81 2.49
C TYR A 587 16.11 11.52 3.86
N LEU A 588 16.71 10.58 4.61
CA LEU A 588 16.22 10.12 5.91
C LEU A 588 17.39 9.97 6.88
N ASP A 589 17.38 10.77 7.95
CA ASP A 589 18.25 10.59 9.10
C ASP A 589 17.44 9.98 10.26
N ALA A 590 17.53 8.66 10.39
CA ALA A 590 16.83 7.88 11.41
C ALA A 590 17.79 7.51 12.52
N LYS A 591 17.55 7.99 13.74
CA LYS A 591 18.41 7.82 14.90
C LYS A 591 17.70 7.23 16.10
N GLN A 592 18.43 6.45 16.87
CA GLN A 592 18.07 6.06 18.22
C GLN A 592 18.38 7.25 19.14
N SER A 593 17.39 8.10 19.44
CA SER A 593 17.61 9.34 20.19
C SER A 593 17.74 9.10 21.71
N LYS A 594 17.10 8.01 22.21
CA LYS A 594 17.23 7.59 23.60
C LYS A 594 17.20 6.06 23.71
N THR A 595 18.26 5.49 24.23
CA THR A 595 18.43 4.03 24.38
C THR A 595 18.73 3.66 25.83
N LYS A 596 18.78 2.35 26.12
CA LYS A 596 19.17 1.83 27.43
C LYS A 596 20.55 2.38 27.81
N ASP A 597 20.62 3.07 28.95
CA ASP A 597 21.85 3.62 29.52
C ASP A 597 22.67 4.50 28.54
N GLY A 598 21.98 5.06 27.50
CA GLY A 598 22.62 5.88 26.47
C GLY A 598 23.55 5.14 25.50
N ALA A 599 23.63 3.81 25.57
CA ALA A 599 24.65 3.00 24.89
C ALA A 599 24.65 3.13 23.36
N ASN A 600 23.52 3.46 22.76
CA ASN A 600 23.36 3.65 21.31
C ASN A 600 22.74 5.02 20.95
N ASP A 601 22.76 5.98 21.88
CA ASP A 601 22.22 7.30 21.62
C ASP A 601 22.96 7.96 20.44
N GLY A 602 22.18 8.53 19.51
CA GLY A 602 22.69 9.17 18.31
C GLY A 602 23.06 8.23 17.17
N LYS A 603 23.14 6.89 17.41
CA LYS A 603 23.42 5.93 16.34
C LYS A 603 22.23 5.76 15.38
N ALA A 604 22.54 5.40 14.14
CA ALA A 604 21.55 5.14 13.13
C ALA A 604 20.62 3.97 13.53
N VAL A 605 19.37 4.07 13.13
CA VAL A 605 18.44 2.93 13.18
C VAL A 605 18.87 1.90 12.12
N GLY A 606 19.17 0.69 12.55
CA GLY A 606 19.68 -0.37 11.68
C GLY A 606 18.84 -0.58 10.44
N GLY A 607 19.50 -0.81 9.29
CA GLY A 607 18.85 -1.08 8.02
C GLY A 607 18.17 0.11 7.34
N THR A 608 18.31 1.34 7.86
CA THR A 608 17.80 2.55 7.22
C THR A 608 18.85 3.22 6.36
N SER A 609 18.55 3.40 5.06
CA SER A 609 19.41 4.16 4.14
C SER A 609 19.13 5.65 4.26
N LYS A 610 20.18 6.46 4.29
CA LYS A 610 20.04 7.94 4.33
C LYS A 610 19.46 8.51 3.04
N PHE A 611 19.72 7.90 1.91
CA PHE A 611 19.23 8.37 0.62
C PHE A 611 18.62 7.25 -0.20
N SER A 612 17.52 7.54 -0.86
CA SER A 612 16.84 6.59 -1.74
C SER A 612 15.90 7.31 -2.70
N GLY A 613 15.65 6.69 -3.83
CA GLY A 613 14.73 7.23 -4.82
C GLY A 613 14.35 6.23 -5.89
N THR A 614 13.22 6.48 -6.51
CA THR A 614 12.72 5.70 -7.66
C THR A 614 12.13 6.65 -8.69
N ILE A 615 12.47 6.41 -9.95
CA ILE A 615 11.91 7.13 -11.10
C ILE A 615 11.34 6.10 -12.05
N GLY A 616 10.07 6.23 -12.39
CA GLY A 616 9.37 5.50 -13.43
C GLY A 616 9.09 6.42 -14.63
N ALA A 617 9.25 5.91 -15.82
CA ALA A 617 9.06 6.63 -17.08
C ALA A 617 8.33 5.76 -18.10
N VAL A 618 7.42 6.38 -18.86
CA VAL A 618 6.82 5.78 -20.06
C VAL A 618 7.01 6.74 -21.21
N TYR A 619 7.73 6.30 -22.25
CA TYR A 619 7.95 7.08 -23.46
C TYR A 619 7.10 6.53 -24.61
N HIS A 620 6.15 7.32 -25.06
CA HIS A 620 5.27 7.00 -26.18
C HIS A 620 6.00 7.29 -27.51
N VAL A 621 6.51 6.25 -28.14
CA VAL A 621 7.23 6.33 -29.42
C VAL A 621 6.25 6.80 -30.52
N ASP A 622 5.10 6.16 -30.55
CA ASP A 622 3.95 6.44 -31.40
C ASP A 622 2.65 5.97 -30.70
N PRO A 623 1.45 6.04 -31.32
CA PRO A 623 0.22 5.57 -30.70
C PRO A 623 0.17 4.09 -30.33
N ALA A 624 1.01 3.25 -30.95
CA ALA A 624 1.03 1.81 -30.72
C ALA A 624 2.16 1.38 -29.77
N TRP A 625 3.32 2.05 -29.81
CA TRP A 625 4.50 1.65 -29.07
C TRP A 625 4.83 2.58 -27.91
N SER A 626 5.04 2.00 -26.75
CA SER A 626 5.56 2.69 -25.57
C SER A 626 6.76 1.93 -24.98
N LEU A 627 7.78 2.68 -24.58
CA LEU A 627 8.93 2.15 -23.83
C LEU A 627 8.72 2.46 -22.35
N ILE A 628 9.01 1.47 -21.51
CA ILE A 628 8.81 1.54 -20.06
C ILE A 628 10.17 1.44 -19.38
N GLY A 629 10.45 2.32 -18.43
CA GLY A 629 11.68 2.28 -17.65
C GLY A 629 11.43 2.60 -16.18
N ARG A 630 12.15 1.93 -15.29
CA ARG A 630 12.21 2.25 -13.86
C ARG A 630 13.65 2.12 -13.37
N VAL A 631 14.09 3.13 -12.64
CA VAL A 631 15.37 3.14 -11.94
C VAL A 631 15.11 3.35 -10.47
N SER A 632 15.64 2.46 -9.62
CA SER A 632 15.56 2.56 -8.17
C SER A 632 16.97 2.57 -7.58
N TYR A 633 17.18 3.48 -6.64
CA TYR A 633 18.42 3.61 -5.86
C TYR A 633 18.15 3.46 -4.38
N LEU A 634 18.97 2.67 -3.72
CA LEU A 634 19.02 2.54 -2.27
C LEU A 634 20.45 2.81 -1.81
N GLY A 635 20.64 3.84 -0.99
CA GLY A 635 21.93 4.21 -0.45
C GLY A 635 22.44 3.19 0.57
N ARG A 636 23.71 3.32 0.96
CA ARG A 636 24.31 2.55 2.04
C ARG A 636 23.43 2.61 3.30
N ALA A 637 23.33 1.50 4.02
CA ALA A 637 22.66 1.41 5.31
C ALA A 637 23.57 0.71 6.33
N ASP A 638 23.59 1.22 7.55
CA ASP A 638 24.32 0.60 8.65
C ASP A 638 23.40 -0.35 9.41
N ILE A 639 23.96 -1.46 9.90
CA ILE A 639 23.29 -2.49 10.71
C ILE A 639 24.16 -2.82 11.93
N LYS A 640 23.64 -3.57 12.89
CA LYS A 640 24.36 -3.97 14.10
C LYS A 640 24.98 -2.79 14.86
N ASN A 641 24.16 -1.75 15.08
CA ASN A 641 24.62 -0.50 15.72
C ASN A 641 25.87 0.10 15.05
N GLU A 642 25.86 0.14 13.71
CA GLU A 642 26.92 0.73 12.85
C GLU A 642 28.22 -0.09 12.78
N THR A 643 28.24 -1.32 13.30
CA THR A 643 29.44 -2.19 13.18
C THR A 643 29.55 -2.87 11.82
N LEU A 644 28.44 -2.99 11.09
CA LEU A 644 28.38 -3.50 9.73
C LEU A 644 27.60 -2.55 8.84
N SER A 645 27.88 -2.60 7.54
CA SER A 645 27.11 -1.81 6.56
C SER A 645 26.77 -2.59 5.31
N VAL A 646 25.59 -2.31 4.78
CA VAL A 646 25.12 -2.81 3.49
C VAL A 646 25.45 -1.77 2.42
N PRO A 647 26.15 -2.12 1.35
CA PRO A 647 26.51 -1.19 0.27
C PRO A 647 25.27 -0.64 -0.45
N ALA A 648 25.43 0.52 -1.08
CA ALA A 648 24.39 1.09 -1.96
C ALA A 648 24.13 0.19 -3.17
N SER A 649 22.89 0.19 -3.64
CA SER A 649 22.45 -0.62 -4.78
C SER A 649 21.60 0.17 -5.77
N TRP A 650 21.65 -0.27 -7.02
CA TRP A 650 20.82 0.20 -8.12
C TRP A 650 20.08 -0.95 -8.75
N LYS A 651 18.79 -0.72 -9.04
CA LYS A 651 17.96 -1.64 -9.82
C LYS A 651 17.43 -0.88 -11.03
N VAL A 652 17.53 -1.49 -12.21
CA VAL A 652 16.99 -0.95 -13.46
C VAL A 652 16.07 -1.99 -14.07
N ASP A 653 14.84 -1.58 -14.37
CA ASP A 653 13.84 -2.38 -15.08
C ASP A 653 13.50 -1.68 -16.39
N LEU A 654 13.45 -2.42 -17.50
CA LEU A 654 13.14 -1.90 -18.83
C LEU A 654 12.11 -2.78 -19.51
N GLY A 655 11.28 -2.16 -20.34
CA GLY A 655 10.29 -2.89 -21.12
C GLY A 655 9.68 -2.08 -22.24
N ALA A 656 8.75 -2.71 -22.93
CA ALA A 656 7.98 -2.10 -23.99
C ALA A 656 6.55 -2.64 -23.97
N SER A 657 5.59 -1.82 -24.35
CA SER A 657 4.22 -2.22 -24.63
C SER A 657 3.85 -1.89 -26.07
N TYR A 658 3.02 -2.75 -26.65
CA TYR A 658 2.51 -2.62 -28.01
C TYR A 658 1.01 -2.79 -28.03
N GLU A 659 0.30 -1.75 -28.41
CA GLU A 659 -1.15 -1.73 -28.57
C GLU A 659 -1.51 -2.09 -30.01
N THR A 660 -2.38 -3.07 -30.18
CA THR A 660 -2.80 -3.59 -31.49
C THR A 660 -4.25 -4.10 -31.42
N LYS A 661 -4.71 -4.71 -32.49
CA LYS A 661 -6.03 -5.38 -32.55
C LYS A 661 -5.89 -6.78 -33.14
N MET A 662 -6.60 -7.71 -32.55
CA MET A 662 -6.81 -9.05 -33.11
C MET A 662 -8.28 -9.14 -33.61
N GLY A 663 -8.46 -8.96 -34.92
CA GLY A 663 -9.79 -8.68 -35.49
C GLY A 663 -10.31 -7.32 -34.98
N THR A 664 -11.42 -7.32 -34.25
CA THR A 664 -12.00 -6.11 -33.62
C THR A 664 -11.56 -5.89 -32.17
N THR A 665 -10.94 -6.91 -31.55
CA THR A 665 -10.57 -6.91 -30.15
C THR A 665 -9.27 -6.13 -29.94
N PRO A 666 -9.24 -5.06 -29.13
CA PRO A 666 -8.01 -4.41 -28.72
C PRO A 666 -7.13 -5.36 -27.92
N VAL A 667 -5.83 -5.33 -28.18
CA VAL A 667 -4.84 -6.18 -27.49
C VAL A 667 -3.65 -5.32 -27.10
N THR A 668 -3.24 -5.40 -25.84
CA THR A 668 -2.01 -4.81 -25.34
C THR A 668 -1.02 -5.91 -25.00
N LEU A 669 0.12 -5.92 -25.69
CA LEU A 669 1.25 -6.81 -25.42
C LEU A 669 2.29 -6.05 -24.61
N THR A 670 2.78 -6.62 -23.52
CA THR A 670 3.80 -6.00 -22.67
C THR A 670 4.94 -6.96 -22.41
N LEU A 671 6.16 -6.54 -22.71
CA LEU A 671 7.39 -7.26 -22.39
C LEU A 671 8.19 -6.45 -21.38
N MET A 672 8.58 -7.06 -20.27
CA MET A 672 9.39 -6.42 -19.23
C MET A 672 10.60 -7.29 -18.89
N CYS A 673 11.75 -6.63 -18.69
CA CYS A 673 12.96 -7.21 -18.11
C CYS A 673 13.23 -6.49 -16.78
N TYR A 674 13.12 -7.20 -15.68
CA TYR A 674 13.40 -6.69 -14.33
C TYR A 674 14.85 -6.99 -13.96
N ASN A 675 15.49 -6.06 -13.23
CA ASN A 675 16.91 -6.13 -12.87
C ASN A 675 17.79 -6.44 -14.11
N VAL A 676 17.68 -5.61 -15.14
CA VAL A 676 18.39 -5.83 -16.43
C VAL A 676 19.90 -5.97 -16.27
N THR A 677 20.48 -5.37 -15.23
CA THR A 677 21.91 -5.45 -14.93
C THR A 677 22.33 -6.83 -14.42
N GLY A 678 21.37 -7.65 -13.94
CA GLY A 678 21.63 -8.98 -13.37
C GLY A 678 22.51 -8.97 -12.13
N LYS A 679 22.54 -7.85 -11.38
CA LYS A 679 23.34 -7.74 -10.16
C LYS A 679 22.61 -8.29 -8.96
N ASP A 680 23.31 -9.10 -8.17
CA ASP A 680 22.87 -9.56 -6.87
C ASP A 680 23.39 -8.62 -5.79
N TYR A 681 22.51 -8.25 -4.85
CA TYR A 681 22.86 -7.35 -3.76
C TYR A 681 21.98 -7.61 -2.52
N TRP A 682 22.50 -7.22 -1.37
CA TRP A 682 21.75 -7.23 -0.12
C TRP A 682 20.83 -6.03 -0.02
N ILE A 683 19.63 -6.26 0.48
CA ILE A 683 18.65 -5.22 0.82
C ILE A 683 18.50 -5.22 2.34
N PRO A 684 18.84 -4.12 3.03
CA PRO A 684 18.69 -4.04 4.47
C PRO A 684 17.22 -3.89 4.87
N VAL A 685 16.83 -4.53 5.97
CA VAL A 685 15.49 -4.41 6.55
C VAL A 685 15.50 -3.33 7.62
N ALA A 686 14.73 -2.27 7.42
CA ALA A 686 14.70 -1.14 8.34
C ALA A 686 14.22 -1.55 9.76
N GLY A 687 14.95 -1.09 10.77
CA GLY A 687 14.67 -1.40 12.18
C GLY A 687 15.12 -2.78 12.62
N ALA A 688 15.85 -3.53 11.77
CA ALA A 688 16.29 -4.89 12.09
C ALA A 688 17.73 -5.17 11.65
N ASP A 689 18.39 -6.11 12.32
CA ASP A 689 19.68 -6.68 11.92
C ASP A 689 19.44 -7.87 10.98
N SER A 690 18.69 -7.61 9.90
CA SER A 690 18.33 -8.61 8.91
C SER A 690 18.44 -8.05 7.48
N LEU A 691 18.58 -8.95 6.54
CA LEU A 691 18.80 -8.69 5.15
C LEU A 691 17.79 -9.45 4.30
N GLN A 692 17.53 -8.96 3.12
CA GLN A 692 16.88 -9.70 2.04
C GLN A 692 17.83 -9.74 0.85
N LEU A 693 17.71 -10.78 0.05
CA LEU A 693 18.43 -10.88 -1.21
C LEU A 693 17.61 -10.18 -2.30
N SER A 694 18.29 -9.48 -3.21
CA SER A 694 17.65 -8.87 -4.38
C SER A 694 16.88 -9.91 -5.20
N ALA A 695 15.88 -9.46 -5.97
CA ALA A 695 15.28 -10.33 -6.97
C ALA A 695 16.29 -10.56 -8.13
N PRO A 696 16.40 -11.77 -8.68
CA PRO A 696 17.26 -12.05 -9.83
C PRO A 696 16.72 -11.35 -11.08
N ARG A 697 17.55 -11.26 -12.14
CA ARG A 697 17.06 -10.81 -13.44
C ARG A 697 15.96 -11.74 -13.93
N SER A 698 14.84 -11.15 -14.37
CA SER A 698 13.70 -11.90 -14.86
C SER A 698 13.02 -11.20 -16.02
N VAL A 699 12.37 -11.98 -16.88
CA VAL A 699 11.60 -11.48 -18.03
C VAL A 699 10.15 -11.90 -17.83
N SER A 700 9.23 -10.98 -18.06
CA SER A 700 7.80 -11.27 -18.13
C SER A 700 7.21 -10.82 -19.46
N PHE A 701 6.21 -11.56 -19.94
CA PHE A 701 5.43 -11.20 -21.11
C PHE A 701 3.95 -11.30 -20.76
N ALA A 702 3.16 -10.29 -21.12
CA ALA A 702 1.72 -10.27 -20.88
C ALA A 702 0.97 -9.88 -22.16
N ALA A 703 -0.18 -10.50 -22.36
CA ALA A 703 -1.19 -10.14 -23.35
C ALA A 703 -2.52 -9.84 -22.65
N ASN A 704 -3.02 -8.63 -22.81
CA ASN A 704 -4.34 -8.21 -22.34
C ASN A 704 -5.28 -8.04 -23.51
N PHE A 705 -6.45 -8.66 -23.45
CA PHE A 705 -7.50 -8.62 -24.46
C PHE A 705 -8.71 -7.88 -23.88
N GLU A 706 -9.20 -6.84 -24.55
CA GLU A 706 -10.41 -6.10 -24.18
C GLU A 706 -11.58 -6.58 -25.08
N LEU A 707 -12.48 -7.43 -24.52
CA LEU A 707 -13.58 -8.12 -25.22
C LEU A 707 -14.90 -7.38 -25.11
#